data_6390aea333bbe51c69f709dcaa0179cf
#
_entry.id   6390aea333bbe51c69f709dcaa0179cf
#
_cell.length_a   1.000
_cell.length_b   1.000
_cell.length_c   1.000
_cell.angle_alpha   90.00
_cell.angle_beta   90.00
_cell.angle_gamma   90.00
#
_symmetry.space_group_name_H-M   'P 1'
#
loop_
_entity.id
_entity.type
_entity.pdbx_description
1 polymer ?
#
loop_
_entity_poly.entity_id
_entity_poly.type
_entity_poly.pdbx_seq_one_letter_code
_entity_poly.pdbx_strand_id
1 'polypeptide(L)'
;MPSRRSTYTNTFLSIPALLACVFLLLCASFAQTPNSGATSAPTAPASTGHAGSHGYLDPLPQDTGTAGLKQELRKLQTTGRLMMVTAHPDDEDGGLLTLESRGKGVQTLLLTLTRGEGGQNKTGDTFSDELGILRTLELLAADRYYGVEQRFSRVADFGYSKTPEETFQKWGGHDVPLADIVRVIRQFRPDVLIARFSGTDRDGHGHHQASAILTKEAFRAAGDPNRFPEQIKAGLQPWQPKKLYIGNVCGFGASTCADENYTIKLNTGEEDPVLGMSYSQFAIEGLRHQESQGLGDLKIPSGPRFAFYKLVDSVVPNTKDANGHEKDLFDGIDTSVAGVAATVNPTSAAKIRDAAAKIDAAEKSANVDSDSIVAPLVSALSLLNGDANIAGKTSEERTALVKIEDKEMQARKAINLGLDVDLKASVASPAASVDHKPMPAISPGQEFAVKVTFHNGSPHPLQLDAIILDGMVTDHGAAVDDRGNKSPVAPGQTYEHTFRLHLPENIPFTQPGFHRNDPQRDSIYTIDQPQLMNTPFVSVPPAIAKATFKVMGAARPKSAARLTTANLPEISSPVTVAMPDLPGVPDKLKLAVVPAFSVAIDPGNQVVPTSVTSPIKVSVKVSSNLEGAQTGTLRLQAPLDSKISPLQQSVSFSHRGDEKTFDFQFSPSAMKQGDVKLRAVLSNGNMNYSESYTLVTREDLGSFYYFEPAVQHISIVDVKVPKDLKVGYVMGAGDDIASVLRQVGMNVTLVPADKLATENLAEYGTIVLGVRAYDTQKELVANNQKLLDFVSNGGTLIVQNNNSISDFNSEHLTPYP
;
A
#
# COMPACT_ATOMS: atom_id res chain seq x y z
N MET A 1 14.51 -63.99 21.60
CA MET A 1 14.38 -64.56 22.98
C MET A 1 14.99 -63.60 23.97
N PRO A 2 14.45 -63.41 25.17
CA PRO A 2 13.10 -62.89 25.44
C PRO A 2 13.09 -61.65 26.31
N SER A 3 12.03 -60.85 26.15
CA SER A 3 11.15 -60.32 27.18
C SER A 3 11.66 -59.91 28.55
N ARG A 4 11.34 -58.67 28.96
CA ARG A 4 10.69 -58.39 30.25
C ARG A 4 9.89 -57.12 30.23
N ARG A 5 8.58 -57.27 30.31
CA ARG A 5 7.59 -56.27 30.78
C ARG A 5 7.79 -56.03 32.27
N SER A 6 7.62 -54.82 32.73
CA SER A 6 7.23 -54.58 34.13
C SER A 6 6.19 -53.48 34.14
N THR A 7 5.03 -53.89 34.46
CA THR A 7 3.84 -53.16 34.92
C THR A 7 4.04 -52.68 36.34
N TYR A 8 3.70 -51.40 36.62
CA TYR A 8 3.29 -50.98 37.96
C TYR A 8 1.99 -50.16 37.86
N THR A 9 1.09 -50.61 38.60
CA THR A 9 -0.29 -50.19 38.78
C THR A 9 -0.45 -48.97 39.68
N ASN A 10 -1.51 -48.26 39.40
CA ASN A 10 -2.20 -47.20 40.14
C ASN A 10 -2.17 -47.26 41.66
N THR A 11 -2.05 -46.07 42.29
CA THR A 11 -2.87 -45.77 43.47
C THR A 11 -3.22 -44.27 43.45
N PHE A 12 -4.52 -44.00 43.33
CA PHE A 12 -5.18 -42.72 43.60
C PHE A 12 -5.09 -42.39 45.08
N LEU A 13 -4.73 -41.16 45.41
CA LEU A 13 -5.18 -40.49 46.62
C LEU A 13 -5.43 -39.03 46.37
N SER A 14 -6.64 -38.65 46.45
CA SER A 14 -7.25 -37.34 46.37
C SER A 14 -6.81 -36.41 47.50
N ILE A 15 -6.38 -35.19 47.18
CA ILE A 15 -6.48 -34.03 48.07
C ILE A 15 -6.93 -32.85 47.24
N PRO A 16 -8.20 -32.47 47.33
CA PRO A 16 -8.63 -31.14 46.90
C PRO A 16 -8.72 -30.23 48.12
N ALA A 17 -8.70 -28.94 47.91
CA ALA A 17 -9.05 -27.85 48.80
C ALA A 17 -7.94 -27.30 49.73
N LEU A 18 -6.92 -26.63 49.17
CA LEU A 18 -6.22 -25.55 49.86
C LEU A 18 -5.45 -24.55 48.96
N LEU A 19 -5.63 -24.58 47.66
CA LEU A 19 -5.00 -23.62 46.72
C LEU A 19 -6.01 -22.70 46.02
N ALA A 20 -7.28 -22.73 46.39
CA ALA A 20 -8.30 -21.88 45.77
C ALA A 20 -8.53 -20.55 46.52
N CYS A 21 -7.89 -20.29 47.66
CA CYS A 21 -8.13 -19.08 48.46
C CYS A 21 -6.98 -18.03 48.37
N VAL A 22 -5.88 -18.30 47.70
CA VAL A 22 -4.79 -17.32 47.57
C VAL A 22 -4.77 -16.60 46.21
N PHE A 23 -5.51 -17.13 45.22
CA PHE A 23 -5.63 -16.48 43.91
C PHE A 23 -6.84 -15.52 43.77
N LEU A 24 -7.68 -15.39 44.79
CA LEU A 24 -8.88 -14.53 44.80
C LEU A 24 -8.72 -13.21 45.58
N LEU A 25 -7.52 -12.89 46.02
CA LEU A 25 -7.26 -11.66 46.80
C LEU A 25 -6.27 -10.65 46.12
N LEU A 26 -5.91 -10.91 44.86
CA LEU A 26 -5.01 -9.99 44.08
C LEU A 26 -5.62 -9.46 42.78
N CYS A 27 -6.91 -9.71 42.51
CA CYS A 27 -7.66 -9.19 41.36
C CYS A 27 -8.79 -8.23 41.72
N ALA A 28 -8.77 -7.61 42.89
CA ALA A 28 -9.81 -6.64 43.31
C ALA A 28 -9.25 -5.24 43.44
N SER A 29 -8.73 -4.70 42.37
CA SER A 29 -8.48 -3.25 42.25
C SER A 29 -8.27 -2.92 40.78
N PHE A 30 -9.31 -2.85 39.99
CA PHE A 30 -9.53 -2.08 38.75
C PHE A 30 -10.71 -2.70 37.98
N ALA A 31 -11.88 -2.65 38.62
CA ALA A 31 -13.14 -2.82 37.91
C ALA A 31 -13.90 -1.50 38.05
N GLN A 32 -13.73 -0.62 37.07
CA GLN A 32 -14.75 0.39 36.81
C GLN A 32 -15.92 -0.28 36.12
N THR A 33 -17.08 -0.23 36.75
CA THR A 33 -18.34 -0.73 36.22
C THR A 33 -18.71 0.01 34.95
N PRO A 34 -18.99 -0.67 33.82
CA PRO A 34 -19.65 0.00 32.71
C PRO A 34 -21.14 0.14 33.03
N ASN A 35 -21.58 1.35 32.95
CA ASN A 35 -23.00 1.71 32.99
C ASN A 35 -23.71 1.03 31.80
N SER A 36 -24.73 0.22 32.10
CA SER A 36 -25.54 -0.45 31.10
C SER A 36 -26.50 0.53 30.42
N GLY A 37 -26.02 1.24 29.44
CA GLY A 37 -26.82 1.82 28.39
C GLY A 37 -26.76 0.90 27.17
N ALA A 38 -27.87 0.25 26.82
CA ALA A 38 -27.99 -0.49 25.58
C ALA A 38 -27.87 0.49 24.40
N THR A 39 -26.64 0.67 23.90
CA THR A 39 -26.41 1.25 22.59
C THR A 39 -26.40 0.11 21.58
N SER A 40 -27.32 0.17 20.62
CA SER A 40 -27.33 -0.60 19.39
C SER A 40 -25.91 -0.74 18.87
N ALA A 41 -25.52 -1.99 18.52
CA ALA A 41 -24.28 -2.26 17.82
C ALA A 41 -24.14 -1.27 16.66
N PRO A 42 -22.97 -0.65 16.46
CA PRO A 42 -22.76 0.18 15.28
C PRO A 42 -22.94 -0.73 14.06
N THR A 43 -23.93 -0.42 13.25
CA THR A 43 -24.01 -0.92 11.88
C THR A 43 -22.64 -0.72 11.28
N ALA A 44 -22.06 -1.76 10.70
CA ALA A 44 -20.83 -1.68 9.93
C ALA A 44 -20.92 -0.45 9.05
N PRO A 45 -19.89 0.43 9.03
CA PRO A 45 -19.94 1.61 8.17
C PRO A 45 -20.20 1.10 6.76
N ALA A 46 -21.22 1.69 6.14
CA ALA A 46 -21.48 1.50 4.72
C ALA A 46 -20.14 1.63 3.99
N SER A 47 -19.89 0.78 3.00
CA SER A 47 -18.68 0.77 2.20
C SER A 47 -18.16 2.20 2.06
N THR A 48 -17.03 2.49 2.69
CA THR A 48 -16.33 3.73 2.40
C THR A 48 -16.03 3.66 0.91
N GLY A 49 -16.79 4.42 0.14
CA GLY A 49 -16.56 4.54 -1.29
C GLY A 49 -15.05 4.70 -1.49
N HIS A 50 -14.49 3.99 -2.43
CA HIS A 50 -13.07 3.92 -2.72
C HIS A 50 -12.55 5.32 -3.08
N ALA A 51 -12.44 6.18 -2.08
CA ALA A 51 -11.64 7.38 -2.16
C ALA A 51 -10.22 6.89 -2.37
N GLY A 52 -9.74 7.02 -3.59
CA GLY A 52 -8.61 6.35 -4.17
C GLY A 52 -7.51 5.98 -3.18
N SER A 53 -7.19 4.72 -3.14
CA SER A 53 -6.11 4.09 -2.38
C SER A 53 -4.71 4.63 -2.71
N HIS A 54 -4.64 5.61 -3.59
CA HIS A 54 -3.42 6.22 -4.10
C HIS A 54 -3.04 7.46 -3.27
N GLY A 55 -1.77 7.69 -3.05
CA GLY A 55 -1.25 8.97 -2.59
C GLY A 55 -1.88 10.12 -3.40
N TYR A 56 -1.87 11.35 -2.89
CA TYR A 56 -2.47 12.43 -3.66
C TYR A 56 -1.54 12.77 -4.84
N LEU A 57 -1.92 12.24 -5.98
CA LEU A 57 -1.43 12.68 -7.28
C LEU A 57 -2.65 13.20 -8.04
N ASP A 58 -2.47 14.26 -8.80
CA ASP A 58 -3.53 14.75 -9.67
C ASP A 58 -3.98 13.61 -10.61
N PRO A 59 -5.28 13.53 -10.99
CA PRO A 59 -5.77 12.51 -11.91
C PRO A 59 -4.97 12.50 -13.20
N LEU A 60 -4.77 11.32 -13.80
CA LEU A 60 -4.18 11.25 -15.13
C LEU A 60 -5.05 12.02 -16.13
N PRO A 61 -4.46 12.64 -17.17
CA PRO A 61 -5.24 13.32 -18.22
C PRO A 61 -6.36 12.44 -18.79
N GLN A 62 -6.12 11.13 -18.90
CA GLN A 62 -7.09 10.14 -19.37
C GLN A 62 -8.24 9.88 -18.39
N ASP A 63 -8.12 10.28 -17.13
CA ASP A 63 -9.15 10.12 -16.10
C ASP A 63 -10.04 11.37 -15.94
N THR A 64 -9.76 12.43 -16.71
CA THR A 64 -10.46 13.72 -16.65
C THR A 64 -11.17 14.04 -17.96
N GLY A 65 -12.07 15.03 -17.92
CA GLY A 65 -12.79 15.53 -19.10
C GLY A 65 -13.47 14.43 -19.92
N THR A 66 -13.45 14.58 -21.23
CA THR A 66 -14.12 13.64 -22.17
C THR A 66 -13.47 12.25 -22.16
N ALA A 67 -12.16 12.15 -21.99
CA ALA A 67 -11.48 10.86 -21.94
C ALA A 67 -11.90 10.08 -20.70
N GLY A 68 -11.89 10.72 -19.54
CA GLY A 68 -12.36 10.13 -18.28
C GLY A 68 -13.83 9.73 -18.34
N LEU A 69 -14.70 10.58 -18.93
CA LEU A 69 -16.10 10.26 -19.11
C LEU A 69 -16.30 8.99 -19.97
N LYS A 70 -15.59 8.87 -21.11
CA LYS A 70 -15.65 7.67 -21.96
C LYS A 70 -15.19 6.42 -21.23
N GLN A 71 -14.15 6.50 -20.39
CA GLN A 71 -13.73 5.37 -19.58
C GLN A 71 -14.78 4.96 -18.54
N GLU A 72 -15.41 5.92 -17.84
CA GLU A 72 -16.47 5.60 -16.88
C GLU A 72 -17.72 5.03 -17.56
N LEU A 73 -18.05 5.49 -18.77
CA LEU A 73 -19.12 4.90 -19.58
C LEU A 73 -18.80 3.43 -19.95
N ARG A 74 -17.57 3.11 -20.32
CA ARG A 74 -17.15 1.71 -20.54
C ARG A 74 -17.33 0.85 -19.27
N LYS A 75 -16.88 1.35 -18.12
CA LYS A 75 -17.04 0.64 -16.84
C LYS A 75 -18.52 0.38 -16.52
N LEU A 76 -19.39 1.32 -16.83
CA LEU A 76 -20.82 1.16 -16.61
C LEU A 76 -21.44 0.03 -17.44
N GLN A 77 -20.86 -0.37 -18.58
CA GLN A 77 -21.41 -1.42 -19.46
C GLN A 77 -21.22 -2.83 -18.93
N THR A 78 -20.25 -3.07 -18.05
CA THR A 78 -19.95 -4.42 -17.57
C THR A 78 -19.96 -4.51 -16.05
N THR A 79 -20.35 -5.65 -15.52
CA THR A 79 -20.24 -6.03 -14.11
C THR A 79 -19.18 -7.10 -13.88
N GLY A 80 -18.36 -7.38 -14.90
CA GLY A 80 -17.25 -8.33 -14.80
C GLY A 80 -16.23 -7.90 -13.76
N ARG A 81 -15.72 -8.85 -12.98
CA ARG A 81 -14.74 -8.62 -11.93
C ARG A 81 -13.57 -9.58 -12.10
N LEU A 82 -12.36 -9.04 -12.19
CA LEU A 82 -11.11 -9.79 -12.36
C LEU A 82 -10.17 -9.52 -11.21
N MET A 83 -9.52 -10.56 -10.71
CA MET A 83 -8.47 -10.44 -9.70
C MET A 83 -7.22 -11.16 -10.18
N MET A 84 -6.08 -10.44 -10.17
CA MET A 84 -4.75 -11.02 -10.41
C MET A 84 -3.99 -11.10 -9.10
N VAL A 85 -3.26 -12.20 -8.89
CA VAL A 85 -2.40 -12.42 -7.72
C VAL A 85 -0.95 -12.50 -8.16
N THR A 86 -0.09 -11.70 -7.53
CA THR A 86 1.36 -11.63 -7.76
C THR A 86 2.13 -11.84 -6.46
N ALA A 87 3.43 -11.99 -6.51
CA ALA A 87 4.27 -12.13 -5.33
C ALA A 87 4.81 -10.78 -4.83
N HIS A 88 5.33 -9.95 -5.74
CA HIS A 88 5.97 -8.66 -5.42
C HIS A 88 5.41 -7.52 -6.29
N PRO A 89 5.61 -6.26 -5.89
CA PRO A 89 5.53 -5.14 -6.82
C PRO A 89 6.48 -5.36 -8.00
N ASP A 90 6.07 -5.11 -9.24
CA ASP A 90 6.73 -5.34 -10.54
C ASP A 90 6.45 -6.68 -11.25
N ASP A 91 5.81 -7.61 -10.59
CA ASP A 91 5.43 -8.90 -11.18
C ASP A 91 4.20 -8.82 -12.09
N GLU A 92 3.38 -7.79 -11.96
CA GLU A 92 2.07 -7.69 -12.59
C GLU A 92 2.15 -7.68 -14.13
N ASP A 93 1.13 -8.21 -14.79
CA ASP A 93 0.92 -8.05 -16.24
C ASP A 93 0.13 -6.75 -16.47
N GLY A 94 0.83 -5.61 -16.40
CA GLY A 94 0.21 -4.31 -16.57
C GLY A 94 -0.54 -4.16 -17.89
N GLY A 95 -0.04 -4.79 -18.97
CA GLY A 95 -0.70 -4.77 -20.28
C GLY A 95 -2.08 -5.43 -20.25
N LEU A 96 -2.19 -6.61 -19.65
CA LEU A 96 -3.46 -7.30 -19.47
C LEU A 96 -4.39 -6.53 -18.54
N LEU A 97 -3.87 -6.06 -17.39
CA LEU A 97 -4.65 -5.29 -16.42
C LEU A 97 -5.25 -4.03 -17.07
N THR A 98 -4.46 -3.31 -17.87
CA THR A 98 -4.92 -2.11 -18.58
C THR A 98 -5.97 -2.45 -19.66
N LEU A 99 -5.79 -3.53 -20.41
CA LEU A 99 -6.77 -3.99 -21.39
C LEU A 99 -8.11 -4.30 -20.73
N GLU A 100 -8.10 -5.06 -19.64
CA GLU A 100 -9.34 -5.48 -18.98
C GLU A 100 -10.03 -4.30 -18.26
N SER A 101 -9.28 -3.49 -17.52
CA SER A 101 -9.84 -2.38 -16.72
C SER A 101 -10.22 -1.18 -17.59
N ARG A 102 -9.25 -0.64 -18.36
CA ARG A 102 -9.46 0.60 -19.12
C ARG A 102 -10.07 0.34 -20.50
N GLY A 103 -9.64 -0.75 -21.14
CA GLY A 103 -10.15 -1.12 -22.47
C GLY A 103 -11.57 -1.68 -22.41
N LYS A 104 -11.83 -2.64 -21.53
CA LYS A 104 -13.12 -3.35 -21.43
C LYS A 104 -14.01 -2.86 -20.28
N GLY A 105 -13.48 -2.03 -19.38
CA GLY A 105 -14.25 -1.51 -18.23
C GLY A 105 -14.46 -2.51 -17.09
N VAL A 106 -13.74 -3.63 -17.09
CA VAL A 106 -13.82 -4.67 -16.05
C VAL A 106 -13.32 -4.10 -14.72
N GLN A 107 -14.06 -4.36 -13.63
CA GLN A 107 -13.57 -4.04 -12.28
C GLN A 107 -12.41 -4.97 -11.94
N THR A 108 -11.21 -4.42 -11.86
CA THR A 108 -9.99 -5.20 -11.75
C THR A 108 -9.27 -4.92 -10.44
N LEU A 109 -8.80 -5.98 -9.78
CA LEU A 109 -8.03 -5.91 -8.54
C LEU A 109 -6.70 -6.64 -8.73
N LEU A 110 -5.63 -6.00 -8.26
CA LEU A 110 -4.32 -6.61 -8.10
C LEU A 110 -4.10 -6.94 -6.61
N LEU A 111 -3.84 -8.21 -6.31
CA LEU A 111 -3.37 -8.65 -4.99
C LEU A 111 -1.89 -8.99 -5.08
N THR A 112 -1.06 -8.18 -4.45
CA THR A 112 0.38 -8.42 -4.33
C THR A 112 0.66 -8.99 -2.95
N LEU A 113 1.33 -10.15 -2.85
CA LEU A 113 1.46 -10.84 -1.56
C LEU A 113 2.39 -10.11 -0.61
N THR A 114 3.51 -9.58 -1.10
CA THR A 114 4.50 -8.82 -0.32
C THR A 114 4.61 -7.38 -0.81
N ARG A 115 5.36 -6.56 -0.10
CA ARG A 115 5.63 -5.17 -0.51
C ARG A 115 7.02 -5.00 -1.14
N GLY A 116 7.76 -6.09 -1.34
CA GLY A 116 9.11 -6.06 -1.88
C GLY A 116 10.16 -5.51 -0.92
N GLU A 117 9.87 -5.48 0.38
CA GLU A 117 10.71 -4.93 1.45
C GLU A 117 12.02 -5.68 1.67
N GLY A 118 12.10 -6.94 1.22
CA GLY A 118 13.33 -7.75 1.25
C GLY A 118 14.24 -7.56 0.05
N GLY A 119 13.82 -6.74 -0.93
CA GLY A 119 14.60 -6.45 -2.12
C GLY A 119 15.68 -5.39 -1.92
N GLN A 120 16.46 -5.14 -2.98
CA GLN A 120 17.51 -4.11 -2.99
C GLN A 120 16.97 -2.84 -3.67
N ASN A 121 17.24 -1.69 -3.07
CA ASN A 121 16.90 -0.40 -3.65
C ASN A 121 17.99 0.08 -4.63
N LYS A 122 17.62 0.27 -5.90
CA LYS A 122 18.56 0.79 -6.93
C LYS A 122 18.71 2.31 -6.91
N THR A 123 17.82 3.03 -6.23
CA THR A 123 17.78 4.50 -6.27
C THR A 123 18.24 5.17 -4.97
N GLY A 124 18.52 4.39 -3.91
CA GLY A 124 18.91 4.96 -2.61
C GLY A 124 19.28 3.90 -1.58
N ASP A 125 19.36 4.34 -0.34
CA ASP A 125 19.75 3.57 0.83
C ASP A 125 18.56 3.19 1.75
N THR A 126 17.35 3.32 1.25
CA THR A 126 16.13 2.91 1.93
C THR A 126 15.97 1.40 1.85
N PHE A 127 15.70 0.72 2.96
CA PHE A 127 15.49 -0.73 3.02
C PHE A 127 14.47 -1.15 4.07
N SER A 128 14.16 -2.45 4.08
CA SER A 128 13.20 -3.05 5.01
C SER A 128 11.80 -2.43 4.86
N ASP A 129 11.09 -2.16 5.95
CA ASP A 129 9.71 -1.67 5.92
C ASP A 129 9.56 -0.32 5.22
N GLU A 130 10.56 0.56 5.34
CA GLU A 130 10.56 1.84 4.63
C GLU A 130 10.64 1.63 3.10
N LEU A 131 11.46 0.67 2.63
CA LEU A 131 11.48 0.27 1.22
C LEU A 131 10.14 -0.33 0.79
N GLY A 132 9.52 -1.15 1.64
CA GLY A 132 8.18 -1.69 1.39
C GLY A 132 7.13 -0.59 1.21
N ILE A 133 7.24 0.49 1.97
CA ILE A 133 6.38 1.68 1.81
C ILE A 133 6.68 2.41 0.50
N LEU A 134 7.94 2.64 0.18
CA LEU A 134 8.34 3.27 -1.09
C LEU A 134 7.81 2.46 -2.28
N ARG A 135 8.01 1.15 -2.30
CA ARG A 135 7.52 0.25 -3.35
C ARG A 135 5.99 0.16 -3.40
N THR A 136 5.33 0.28 -2.25
CA THR A 136 3.88 0.43 -2.22
C THR A 136 3.44 1.70 -2.96
N LEU A 137 4.09 2.84 -2.74
CA LEU A 137 3.79 4.08 -3.45
C LEU A 137 4.10 3.96 -4.96
N GLU A 138 5.21 3.34 -5.32
CA GLU A 138 5.59 3.06 -6.71
C GLU A 138 4.55 2.20 -7.42
N LEU A 139 4.09 1.11 -6.78
CA LEU A 139 3.05 0.24 -7.33
C LEU A 139 1.71 0.98 -7.43
N LEU A 140 1.32 1.75 -6.41
CA LEU A 140 0.09 2.56 -6.46
C LEU A 140 0.13 3.62 -7.57
N ALA A 141 1.31 4.17 -7.90
CA ALA A 141 1.47 5.06 -9.04
C ALA A 141 1.28 4.30 -10.36
N ALA A 142 1.85 3.08 -10.50
CA ALA A 142 1.65 2.21 -11.64
C ALA A 142 0.18 1.79 -11.81
N ASP A 143 -0.49 1.42 -10.73
CA ASP A 143 -1.89 0.99 -10.70
C ASP A 143 -2.86 2.05 -11.24
N ARG A 144 -2.51 3.32 -11.12
CA ARG A 144 -3.30 4.42 -11.74
C ARG A 144 -3.33 4.26 -13.26
N TYR A 145 -2.22 3.89 -13.88
CA TYR A 145 -2.16 3.61 -15.32
C TYR A 145 -2.91 2.33 -15.67
N TYR A 146 -2.73 1.27 -14.89
CA TYR A 146 -3.47 0.02 -15.09
C TYR A 146 -4.98 0.18 -14.86
N GLY A 147 -5.40 1.13 -14.05
CA GLY A 147 -6.81 1.35 -13.70
C GLY A 147 -7.35 0.29 -12.73
N VAL A 148 -6.51 -0.22 -11.83
CA VAL A 148 -6.82 -1.31 -10.92
C VAL A 148 -6.88 -0.87 -9.47
N GLU A 149 -7.53 -1.68 -8.64
CA GLU A 149 -7.56 -1.58 -7.19
C GLU A 149 -6.44 -2.46 -6.61
N GLN A 150 -5.65 -1.94 -5.67
CA GLN A 150 -4.54 -2.66 -5.03
C GLN A 150 -4.94 -3.23 -3.68
N ARG A 151 -4.47 -4.46 -3.41
CA ARG A 151 -4.49 -5.09 -2.08
C ARG A 151 -3.14 -5.74 -1.80
N PHE A 152 -2.83 -5.90 -0.51
CA PHE A 152 -1.66 -6.65 -0.05
C PHE A 152 -2.08 -7.74 0.94
N SER A 153 -1.30 -8.81 1.01
CA SER A 153 -1.40 -9.76 2.11
C SER A 153 -0.56 -9.28 3.31
N ARG A 154 -0.52 -10.09 4.37
CA ARG A 154 0.27 -9.78 5.57
C ARG A 154 1.70 -10.31 5.51
N VAL A 155 2.04 -11.13 4.53
CA VAL A 155 3.39 -11.70 4.49
C VAL A 155 4.40 -10.68 3.95
N ALA A 156 5.59 -10.70 4.54
CA ALA A 156 6.68 -9.83 4.17
C ALA A 156 7.62 -10.51 3.18
N ASP A 157 8.24 -9.72 2.32
CA ASP A 157 9.36 -10.17 1.50
C ASP A 157 10.62 -10.31 2.38
N PHE A 158 11.29 -11.43 2.28
CA PHE A 158 12.55 -11.72 2.98
C PHE A 158 13.74 -11.90 2.03
N GLY A 159 13.59 -11.45 0.79
CA GLY A 159 14.57 -11.61 -0.27
C GLY A 159 14.39 -12.92 -1.03
N TYR A 160 15.41 -13.32 -1.77
CA TYR A 160 15.35 -14.47 -2.65
C TYR A 160 15.11 -15.78 -1.90
N SER A 161 14.14 -16.58 -2.35
CA SER A 161 13.93 -17.96 -1.92
C SER A 161 14.02 -18.92 -3.10
N LYS A 162 14.55 -20.13 -2.85
CA LYS A 162 14.77 -21.15 -3.89
C LYS A 162 13.52 -21.95 -4.20
N THR A 163 12.71 -22.22 -3.18
CA THR A 163 11.56 -23.13 -3.27
C THR A 163 10.32 -22.56 -2.58
N PRO A 164 9.13 -22.99 -2.97
CA PRO A 164 7.90 -22.59 -2.31
C PRO A 164 7.84 -23.09 -0.86
N GLU A 165 8.46 -24.25 -0.52
CA GLU A 165 8.50 -24.78 0.84
C GLU A 165 9.28 -23.87 1.78
N GLU A 166 10.44 -23.35 1.34
CA GLU A 166 11.20 -22.35 2.09
C GLU A 166 10.35 -21.10 2.33
N THR A 167 9.64 -20.67 1.29
CA THR A 167 8.74 -19.51 1.34
C THR A 167 7.64 -19.73 2.37
N PHE A 168 6.92 -20.85 2.31
CA PHE A 168 5.85 -21.16 3.28
C PHE A 168 6.38 -21.25 4.71
N GLN A 169 7.56 -21.86 4.90
CA GLN A 169 8.15 -21.94 6.23
C GLN A 169 8.41 -20.56 6.81
N LYS A 170 8.98 -19.65 6.03
CA LYS A 170 9.28 -18.28 6.46
C LYS A 170 8.02 -17.42 6.63
N TRP A 171 6.98 -17.65 5.85
CA TRP A 171 5.69 -16.95 5.98
C TRP A 171 4.78 -17.49 7.10
N GLY A 172 5.35 -18.21 8.07
CA GLY A 172 4.61 -18.75 9.22
C GLY A 172 3.69 -19.93 8.90
N GLY A 173 3.87 -20.54 7.73
CA GLY A 173 3.10 -21.68 7.23
C GLY A 173 2.27 -21.34 5.99
N HIS A 174 1.92 -22.38 5.26
CA HIS A 174 1.15 -22.32 4.02
C HIS A 174 -0.22 -21.62 4.19
N ASP A 175 -0.91 -21.86 5.31
CA ASP A 175 -2.28 -21.38 5.52
C ASP A 175 -2.37 -19.88 5.84
N VAL A 176 -1.30 -19.23 6.25
CA VAL A 176 -1.30 -17.80 6.57
C VAL A 176 -1.57 -16.96 5.32
N PRO A 177 -0.74 -17.02 4.26
CA PRO A 177 -1.01 -16.29 3.03
C PRO A 177 -2.23 -16.81 2.27
N LEU A 178 -2.54 -18.11 2.35
CA LEU A 178 -3.76 -18.67 1.76
C LEU A 178 -5.02 -18.03 2.35
N ALA A 179 -5.08 -17.87 3.68
CA ALA A 179 -6.19 -17.22 4.35
C ALA A 179 -6.41 -15.78 3.88
N ASP A 180 -5.30 -15.05 3.60
CA ASP A 180 -5.37 -13.68 3.11
C ASP A 180 -5.93 -13.63 1.67
N ILE A 181 -5.44 -14.49 0.77
CA ILE A 181 -5.97 -14.59 -0.60
C ILE A 181 -7.47 -14.94 -0.58
N VAL A 182 -7.86 -15.95 0.21
CA VAL A 182 -9.27 -16.37 0.36
C VAL A 182 -10.13 -15.21 0.89
N ARG A 183 -9.64 -14.45 1.85
CA ARG A 183 -10.33 -13.27 2.38
C ARG A 183 -10.58 -12.24 1.29
N VAL A 184 -9.56 -11.90 0.49
CA VAL A 184 -9.69 -10.92 -0.60
C VAL A 184 -10.67 -11.42 -1.66
N ILE A 185 -10.63 -12.71 -2.02
CA ILE A 185 -11.61 -13.31 -2.95
C ILE A 185 -13.03 -13.18 -2.40
N ARG A 186 -13.27 -13.47 -1.12
CA ARG A 186 -14.59 -13.35 -0.49
C ARG A 186 -15.07 -11.90 -0.39
N GLN A 187 -14.17 -10.94 -0.24
CA GLN A 187 -14.49 -9.51 -0.20
C GLN A 187 -14.76 -8.96 -1.59
N PHE A 188 -13.80 -9.14 -2.51
CA PHE A 188 -13.85 -8.58 -3.84
C PHE A 188 -14.81 -9.33 -4.77
N ARG A 189 -15.00 -10.63 -4.59
CA ARG A 189 -15.89 -11.50 -5.36
C ARG A 189 -15.59 -11.51 -6.87
N PRO A 190 -14.35 -11.88 -7.29
CA PRO A 190 -13.98 -11.91 -8.71
C PRO A 190 -14.74 -12.99 -9.45
N ASP A 191 -15.16 -12.72 -10.70
CA ASP A 191 -15.64 -13.73 -11.61
C ASP A 191 -14.47 -14.54 -12.20
N VAL A 192 -13.36 -13.85 -12.51
CA VAL A 192 -12.12 -14.43 -13.05
C VAL A 192 -10.98 -14.22 -12.06
N LEU A 193 -10.26 -15.30 -11.76
CA LEU A 193 -9.04 -15.29 -10.94
C LEU A 193 -7.84 -15.62 -11.81
N ILE A 194 -6.76 -14.88 -11.68
CA ILE A 194 -5.51 -15.09 -12.40
C ILE A 194 -4.37 -15.26 -11.40
N ALA A 195 -3.68 -16.39 -11.47
CA ALA A 195 -2.35 -16.54 -10.90
C ALA A 195 -1.33 -16.04 -11.93
N ARG A 196 -0.56 -15.00 -11.58
CA ARG A 196 0.41 -14.40 -12.50
C ARG A 196 1.49 -15.37 -12.95
N PHE A 197 1.81 -16.33 -12.10
CA PHE A 197 2.82 -17.36 -12.28
C PHE A 197 2.22 -18.75 -12.52
N SER A 198 3.07 -19.72 -12.88
CA SER A 198 2.66 -21.08 -13.16
C SER A 198 2.58 -21.97 -11.90
N GLY A 199 3.36 -21.66 -10.87
CA GLY A 199 3.56 -22.47 -9.68
C GLY A 199 4.49 -23.65 -9.91
N THR A 200 5.47 -23.49 -10.81
CA THR A 200 6.49 -24.50 -11.15
C THR A 200 7.88 -23.87 -11.10
N ASP A 201 8.92 -24.69 -11.19
CA ASP A 201 10.34 -24.25 -11.22
C ASP A 201 10.62 -23.23 -12.34
N ARG A 202 9.79 -23.17 -13.37
CA ARG A 202 9.88 -22.15 -14.43
C ARG A 202 9.78 -20.72 -13.89
N ASP A 203 9.11 -20.53 -12.77
CA ASP A 203 8.93 -19.21 -12.15
C ASP A 203 10.21 -18.71 -11.42
N GLY A 204 11.23 -19.57 -11.26
CA GLY A 204 12.59 -19.24 -10.83
C GLY A 204 12.75 -18.83 -9.37
N HIS A 205 11.72 -18.26 -8.73
CA HIS A 205 11.72 -17.76 -7.37
C HIS A 205 10.65 -18.44 -6.53
N GLY A 206 10.99 -18.82 -5.29
CA GLY A 206 10.04 -19.51 -4.40
C GLY A 206 8.79 -18.71 -4.10
N HIS A 207 8.88 -17.37 -3.95
CA HIS A 207 7.71 -16.50 -3.76
C HIS A 207 6.77 -16.55 -4.99
N HIS A 208 7.31 -16.53 -6.21
CA HIS A 208 6.51 -16.64 -7.45
C HIS A 208 5.77 -17.97 -7.49
N GLN A 209 6.49 -19.09 -7.25
CA GLN A 209 5.89 -20.41 -7.21
C GLN A 209 4.81 -20.49 -6.11
N ALA A 210 5.10 -20.01 -4.91
CA ALA A 210 4.18 -20.01 -3.78
C ALA A 210 2.91 -19.21 -4.09
N SER A 211 3.02 -18.02 -4.67
CA SER A 211 1.87 -17.18 -5.01
C SER A 211 0.89 -17.90 -5.95
N ALA A 212 1.42 -18.60 -6.95
CA ALA A 212 0.58 -19.35 -7.89
C ALA A 212 -0.02 -20.63 -7.30
N ILE A 213 0.73 -21.36 -6.47
CA ILE A 213 0.23 -22.55 -5.74
C ILE A 213 -0.94 -22.15 -4.85
N LEU A 214 -0.76 -21.11 -4.04
CA LEU A 214 -1.79 -20.58 -3.14
C LEU A 214 -3.01 -20.06 -3.91
N THR A 215 -2.83 -19.38 -5.03
CA THR A 215 -3.93 -18.87 -5.84
C THR A 215 -4.76 -20.00 -6.43
N LYS A 216 -4.12 -21.07 -6.90
CA LYS A 216 -4.82 -22.26 -7.41
C LYS A 216 -5.66 -22.92 -6.30
N GLU A 217 -5.14 -23.03 -5.10
CA GLU A 217 -5.89 -23.60 -3.97
C GLU A 217 -7.02 -22.64 -3.52
N ALA A 218 -6.74 -21.33 -3.46
CA ALA A 218 -7.71 -20.32 -3.04
C ALA A 218 -8.97 -20.30 -3.94
N PHE A 219 -8.85 -20.65 -5.22
CA PHE A 219 -9.97 -20.71 -6.16
C PHE A 219 -11.14 -21.57 -5.63
N ARG A 220 -10.84 -22.75 -5.07
CA ARG A 220 -11.86 -23.62 -4.48
C ARG A 220 -12.09 -23.32 -3.01
N ALA A 221 -11.05 -23.00 -2.25
CA ALA A 221 -11.14 -22.74 -0.82
C ALA A 221 -12.03 -21.53 -0.49
N ALA A 222 -12.09 -20.52 -1.33
CA ALA A 222 -12.92 -19.33 -1.11
C ALA A 222 -14.43 -19.65 -1.18
N GLY A 223 -14.81 -20.66 -1.96
CA GLY A 223 -16.18 -21.15 -2.06
C GLY A 223 -16.60 -22.09 -0.94
N ASP A 224 -15.65 -22.65 -0.20
CA ASP A 224 -15.95 -23.59 0.90
C ASP A 224 -16.09 -22.85 2.23
N PRO A 225 -17.29 -22.86 2.87
CA PRO A 225 -17.50 -22.20 4.16
C PRO A 225 -16.72 -22.84 5.32
N ASN A 226 -16.23 -24.08 5.17
CA ASN A 226 -15.44 -24.77 6.19
C ASN A 226 -13.96 -24.41 6.14
N ARG A 227 -13.48 -23.84 5.03
CA ARG A 227 -12.13 -23.26 4.95
C ARG A 227 -12.14 -21.86 5.54
N PHE A 228 -11.28 -21.61 6.52
CA PHE A 228 -11.18 -20.34 7.25
C PHE A 228 -12.54 -19.87 7.83
N PRO A 229 -13.17 -20.70 8.71
CA PRO A 229 -14.50 -20.43 9.26
C PRO A 229 -14.55 -19.15 10.12
N GLU A 230 -13.43 -18.67 10.63
CA GLU A 230 -13.31 -17.40 11.33
C GLU A 230 -13.66 -16.20 10.42
N GLN A 231 -13.39 -16.28 9.13
CA GLN A 231 -13.79 -15.25 8.15
C GLN A 231 -15.32 -15.22 7.97
N ILE A 232 -15.94 -16.38 7.98
CA ILE A 232 -17.41 -16.50 7.89
C ILE A 232 -18.05 -15.96 9.17
N LYS A 233 -17.50 -16.29 10.35
CA LYS A 233 -17.94 -15.73 11.63
C LYS A 233 -17.78 -14.21 11.72
N ALA A 234 -16.78 -13.65 11.02
CA ALA A 234 -16.56 -12.21 10.88
C ALA A 234 -17.50 -11.54 9.86
N GLY A 235 -18.45 -12.27 9.25
CA GLY A 235 -19.47 -11.73 8.35
C GLY A 235 -19.18 -11.86 6.86
N LEU A 236 -18.02 -12.39 6.46
CA LEU A 236 -17.78 -12.70 5.06
C LEU A 236 -18.61 -13.88 4.61
N GLN A 237 -18.98 -13.91 3.35
CA GLN A 237 -19.70 -15.03 2.75
C GLN A 237 -18.82 -15.78 1.75
N PRO A 238 -18.99 -17.10 1.61
CA PRO A 238 -18.28 -17.87 0.60
C PRO A 238 -18.48 -17.28 -0.79
N TRP A 239 -17.45 -17.35 -1.59
CA TRP A 239 -17.50 -16.95 -3.00
C TRP A 239 -16.68 -17.89 -3.86
N GLN A 240 -17.31 -18.48 -4.88
CA GLN A 240 -16.64 -19.31 -5.88
C GLN A 240 -16.41 -18.50 -7.15
N PRO A 241 -15.17 -18.09 -7.45
CA PRO A 241 -14.82 -17.54 -8.77
C PRO A 241 -15.24 -18.51 -9.89
N LYS A 242 -15.45 -17.98 -11.09
CA LYS A 242 -15.98 -18.79 -12.21
C LYS A 242 -14.88 -19.49 -12.99
N LYS A 243 -13.75 -18.80 -13.20
CA LYS A 243 -12.59 -19.30 -13.95
C LYS A 243 -11.29 -18.97 -13.25
N LEU A 244 -10.32 -19.87 -13.37
CA LEU A 244 -8.95 -19.70 -12.92
C LEU A 244 -7.98 -19.88 -14.07
N TYR A 245 -7.19 -18.85 -14.32
CA TYR A 245 -6.09 -18.88 -15.29
C TYR A 245 -4.74 -18.82 -14.58
N ILE A 246 -3.71 -19.38 -15.22
CA ILE A 246 -2.31 -19.23 -14.83
C ILE A 246 -1.54 -18.52 -15.95
N GLY A 247 -0.61 -17.65 -15.54
CA GLY A 247 0.36 -16.99 -16.42
C GLY A 247 1.69 -17.70 -16.48
N ASN A 248 2.70 -17.00 -17.05
CA ASN A 248 4.07 -17.48 -17.26
C ASN A 248 4.14 -18.85 -17.97
N VAL A 249 3.15 -19.16 -18.79
CA VAL A 249 3.05 -20.48 -19.46
C VAL A 249 4.02 -20.63 -20.62
N CYS A 250 4.56 -19.50 -21.14
CA CYS A 250 5.50 -19.46 -22.26
C CYS A 250 6.84 -18.79 -21.92
N GLY A 251 7.05 -18.41 -20.66
CA GLY A 251 8.17 -17.61 -20.18
C GLY A 251 7.81 -16.14 -20.00
N PHE A 252 8.54 -15.47 -19.13
CA PHE A 252 8.31 -14.07 -18.81
C PHE A 252 8.59 -13.19 -20.04
N GLY A 253 7.65 -12.32 -20.42
CA GLY A 253 7.79 -11.42 -21.57
C GLY A 253 7.81 -12.11 -22.94
N ALA A 254 7.43 -13.38 -23.03
CA ALA A 254 7.40 -14.13 -24.28
C ALA A 254 6.49 -13.45 -25.32
N SER A 255 7.02 -13.17 -26.51
CA SER A 255 6.29 -12.62 -27.65
C SER A 255 5.54 -13.69 -28.45
N THR A 256 5.93 -14.96 -28.30
CA THR A 256 5.37 -16.12 -28.97
C THR A 256 5.14 -17.27 -27.99
N CYS A 257 4.18 -18.12 -28.28
CA CYS A 257 3.79 -19.26 -27.47
C CYS A 257 3.31 -20.40 -28.35
N ALA A 258 3.65 -21.63 -28.02
CA ALA A 258 3.10 -22.80 -28.71
C ALA A 258 1.62 -22.97 -28.33
N ASP A 259 0.76 -23.33 -29.29
CA ASP A 259 -0.70 -23.33 -29.15
C ASP A 259 -1.20 -24.22 -27.99
N GLU A 260 -0.50 -25.31 -27.70
CA GLU A 260 -0.85 -26.23 -26.61
C GLU A 260 -0.57 -25.68 -25.20
N ASN A 261 0.22 -24.61 -25.10
CA ASN A 261 0.63 -24.05 -23.80
C ASN A 261 -0.37 -23.04 -23.23
N TYR A 262 -1.22 -22.44 -24.06
CA TYR A 262 -2.18 -21.42 -23.61
C TYR A 262 -3.61 -21.81 -23.98
N THR A 263 -4.58 -21.24 -23.30
CA THR A 263 -6.00 -21.33 -23.63
C THR A 263 -6.51 -20.01 -24.23
N ILE A 264 -5.92 -18.89 -23.81
CA ILE A 264 -6.29 -17.57 -24.27
C ILE A 264 -5.05 -16.75 -24.62
N LYS A 265 -5.17 -16.00 -25.73
CA LYS A 265 -4.17 -15.06 -26.24
C LYS A 265 -4.84 -13.72 -26.48
N LEU A 266 -4.44 -12.69 -25.72
CA LEU A 266 -5.01 -11.36 -25.78
C LEU A 266 -3.99 -10.36 -26.33
N ASN A 267 -4.41 -9.52 -27.28
CA ASN A 267 -3.54 -8.50 -27.87
C ASN A 267 -3.52 -7.24 -26.99
N THR A 268 -2.50 -7.10 -26.15
CA THR A 268 -2.26 -5.93 -25.31
C THR A 268 -1.52 -4.80 -26.05
N GLY A 269 -1.02 -5.08 -27.26
CA GLY A 269 -0.40 -4.10 -28.16
C GLY A 269 -1.43 -3.35 -29.04
N GLU A 270 -2.72 -3.58 -28.87
CA GLU A 270 -3.78 -2.84 -29.55
C GLU A 270 -3.86 -1.40 -29.02
N GLU A 271 -4.01 -0.43 -29.93
CA GLU A 271 -4.16 0.98 -29.58
C GLU A 271 -5.59 1.32 -29.12
N ASP A 272 -5.69 2.03 -28.02
CA ASP A 272 -6.95 2.56 -27.51
C ASP A 272 -7.03 4.06 -27.81
N PRO A 273 -8.03 4.52 -28.58
CA PRO A 273 -8.15 5.94 -28.95
C PRO A 273 -8.45 6.86 -27.75
N VAL A 274 -8.91 6.33 -26.61
CA VAL A 274 -9.14 7.10 -25.38
C VAL A 274 -7.83 7.28 -24.60
N LEU A 275 -6.97 6.27 -24.62
CA LEU A 275 -5.64 6.32 -24.00
C LEU A 275 -4.62 7.03 -24.90
N GLY A 276 -4.81 7.02 -26.22
CA GLY A 276 -3.89 7.61 -27.20
C GLY A 276 -2.63 6.76 -27.46
N MET A 277 -2.61 5.52 -26.98
CA MET A 277 -1.53 4.54 -27.16
C MET A 277 -2.05 3.14 -26.89
N SER A 278 -1.19 2.11 -27.10
CA SER A 278 -1.57 0.73 -26.80
C SER A 278 -1.66 0.48 -25.28
N TYR A 279 -2.41 -0.56 -24.91
CA TYR A 279 -2.54 -0.97 -23.52
C TYR A 279 -1.18 -1.28 -22.88
N SER A 280 -0.31 -1.98 -23.60
CA SER A 280 1.05 -2.26 -23.12
C SER A 280 1.91 -1.02 -22.97
N GLN A 281 1.82 -0.05 -23.88
CA GLN A 281 2.56 1.20 -23.77
C GLN A 281 2.09 2.00 -22.56
N PHE A 282 0.77 2.15 -22.41
CA PHE A 282 0.19 2.86 -21.27
C PHE A 282 0.54 2.21 -19.94
N ALA A 283 0.54 0.87 -19.89
CA ALA A 283 0.96 0.14 -18.71
C ALA A 283 2.44 0.40 -18.36
N ILE A 284 3.34 0.47 -19.33
CA ILE A 284 4.76 0.71 -19.03
C ILE A 284 5.02 2.14 -18.58
N GLU A 285 4.24 3.13 -19.02
CA GLU A 285 4.33 4.46 -18.40
C GLU A 285 4.07 4.37 -16.88
N GLY A 286 3.12 3.50 -16.47
CA GLY A 286 2.90 3.19 -15.05
C GLY A 286 4.07 2.44 -14.41
N LEU A 287 4.55 1.38 -15.04
CA LEU A 287 5.62 0.53 -14.51
C LEU A 287 6.94 1.30 -14.28
N ARG A 288 7.19 2.36 -15.05
CA ARG A 288 8.37 3.22 -14.88
C ARG A 288 8.45 3.92 -13.52
N HIS A 289 7.34 4.06 -12.81
CA HIS A 289 7.35 4.58 -11.44
C HIS A 289 8.05 3.65 -10.45
N GLN A 290 8.29 2.38 -10.81
CA GLN A 290 8.96 1.41 -9.96
C GLN A 290 10.50 1.51 -10.10
N GLU A 291 11.03 2.71 -9.88
CA GLU A 291 12.45 3.05 -10.05
C GLU A 291 13.35 2.34 -9.04
N SER A 292 12.87 2.12 -7.80
CA SER A 292 13.63 1.40 -6.78
C SER A 292 14.02 -0.01 -7.23
N GLN A 293 13.29 -0.56 -8.20
CA GLN A 293 13.55 -1.84 -8.84
C GLN A 293 14.32 -1.71 -10.16
N GLY A 294 14.58 -0.46 -10.62
CA GLY A 294 15.35 -0.15 -11.81
C GLY A 294 14.53 -0.20 -13.10
N LEU A 295 13.24 0.07 -13.02
CA LEU A 295 12.34 0.02 -14.17
C LEU A 295 12.07 1.41 -14.81
N GLY A 296 12.67 2.49 -14.27
CA GLY A 296 12.46 3.86 -14.74
C GLY A 296 12.75 4.09 -16.23
N ASP A 297 13.73 3.39 -16.79
CA ASP A 297 14.18 3.54 -18.19
C ASP A 297 13.55 2.56 -19.18
N LEU A 298 12.53 1.78 -18.76
CA LEU A 298 11.90 0.79 -19.62
C LEU A 298 11.33 1.42 -20.89
N LYS A 299 11.63 0.81 -22.03
CA LYS A 299 11.10 1.20 -23.34
C LYS A 299 10.34 0.04 -23.95
N ILE A 300 9.18 0.33 -24.52
CA ILE A 300 8.44 -0.67 -25.28
C ILE A 300 8.39 -0.26 -26.73
N PRO A 301 8.73 -1.17 -27.65
CA PRO A 301 8.46 -0.98 -29.06
C PRO A 301 6.94 -0.96 -29.31
N SER A 302 6.49 -0.21 -30.30
CA SER A 302 5.14 -0.27 -30.81
C SER A 302 4.88 -1.61 -31.53
N GLY A 303 3.64 -1.98 -31.70
CA GLY A 303 3.21 -3.14 -32.45
C GLY A 303 2.54 -4.23 -31.58
N PRO A 304 2.16 -5.35 -32.20
CA PRO A 304 1.43 -6.43 -31.52
C PRO A 304 2.20 -6.97 -30.31
N ARG A 305 1.55 -7.04 -29.17
CA ARG A 305 2.01 -7.71 -27.95
C ARG A 305 0.89 -8.56 -27.40
N PHE A 306 1.24 -9.73 -26.91
CA PHE A 306 0.23 -10.70 -26.50
C PHE A 306 0.48 -11.16 -25.07
N ALA A 307 -0.60 -11.22 -24.31
CA ALA A 307 -0.69 -11.91 -23.03
C ALA A 307 -1.21 -13.34 -23.26
N PHE A 308 -0.50 -14.34 -22.70
CA PHE A 308 -0.84 -15.75 -22.83
C PHE A 308 -1.19 -16.33 -21.46
N TYR A 309 -2.38 -16.95 -21.38
CA TYR A 309 -2.85 -17.56 -20.12
C TYR A 309 -3.47 -18.93 -20.41
N LYS A 310 -3.39 -19.83 -19.43
CA LYS A 310 -3.97 -21.17 -19.50
C LYS A 310 -5.09 -21.32 -18.49
N LEU A 311 -6.28 -21.66 -18.94
CA LEU A 311 -7.39 -22.04 -18.07
C LEU A 311 -7.07 -23.38 -17.39
N VAL A 312 -6.98 -23.38 -16.06
CA VAL A 312 -6.64 -24.56 -15.26
C VAL A 312 -7.80 -25.08 -14.42
N ASP A 313 -8.78 -24.25 -14.09
CA ASP A 313 -10.00 -24.65 -13.39
C ASP A 313 -11.18 -23.73 -13.78
N SER A 314 -12.40 -24.30 -13.81
CA SER A 314 -13.62 -23.60 -14.18
C SER A 314 -14.86 -24.26 -13.57
N VAL A 315 -15.84 -23.44 -13.18
CA VAL A 315 -17.18 -23.89 -12.76
C VAL A 315 -18.26 -23.53 -13.77
N VAL A 316 -17.87 -22.90 -14.91
CA VAL A 316 -18.79 -22.65 -16.03
C VAL A 316 -18.63 -23.73 -17.10
N PRO A 317 -19.63 -23.94 -17.95
CA PRO A 317 -19.53 -24.89 -19.06
C PRO A 317 -18.31 -24.61 -19.95
N ASN A 318 -17.83 -25.64 -20.64
CA ASN A 318 -16.72 -25.52 -21.58
C ASN A 318 -17.04 -24.49 -22.69
N THR A 319 -16.21 -23.47 -22.79
CA THR A 319 -16.35 -22.35 -23.74
C THR A 319 -15.25 -22.35 -24.81
N LYS A 320 -14.36 -23.37 -24.78
CA LYS A 320 -13.26 -23.50 -25.73
C LYS A 320 -13.75 -23.87 -27.10
N ASP A 321 -13.13 -23.30 -28.12
CA ASP A 321 -13.33 -23.70 -29.53
C ASP A 321 -12.73 -25.07 -29.84
N ALA A 322 -12.81 -25.48 -31.10
CA ALA A 322 -12.29 -26.80 -31.57
C ALA A 322 -10.75 -26.94 -31.39
N ASN A 323 -10.02 -25.84 -31.29
CA ASN A 323 -8.58 -25.82 -31.07
C ASN A 323 -8.21 -25.75 -29.58
N GLY A 324 -9.18 -25.67 -28.67
CA GLY A 324 -8.96 -25.57 -27.22
C GLY A 324 -8.77 -24.15 -26.71
N HIS A 325 -9.10 -23.13 -27.53
CA HIS A 325 -8.93 -21.72 -27.17
C HIS A 325 -10.23 -21.03 -26.79
N GLU A 326 -10.12 -19.98 -25.99
CA GLU A 326 -11.16 -19.02 -25.67
C GLU A 326 -10.84 -17.66 -26.30
N LYS A 327 -11.87 -16.84 -26.51
CA LYS A 327 -11.74 -15.51 -27.11
C LYS A 327 -11.63 -14.43 -26.05
N ASP A 328 -12.25 -14.64 -24.89
CA ASP A 328 -12.31 -13.68 -23.80
C ASP A 328 -12.19 -14.41 -22.45
N LEU A 329 -11.59 -13.75 -21.44
CA LEU A 329 -11.50 -14.30 -20.08
C LEU A 329 -12.88 -14.56 -19.47
N PHE A 330 -13.90 -13.81 -19.90
CA PHE A 330 -15.27 -13.92 -19.41
C PHE A 330 -16.18 -14.79 -20.29
N ASP A 331 -15.66 -15.51 -21.28
CA ASP A 331 -16.46 -16.42 -22.10
C ASP A 331 -17.30 -17.36 -21.23
N GLY A 332 -18.63 -17.39 -21.47
CA GLY A 332 -19.60 -18.16 -20.69
C GLY A 332 -20.06 -17.51 -19.36
N ILE A 333 -19.63 -16.29 -19.08
CA ILE A 333 -20.03 -15.52 -17.88
C ILE A 333 -20.87 -14.31 -18.33
N ASP A 334 -22.07 -14.17 -17.81
CA ASP A 334 -22.88 -12.95 -18.04
C ASP A 334 -22.35 -11.81 -17.19
N THR A 335 -21.73 -10.84 -17.85
CA THR A 335 -21.18 -9.63 -17.24
C THR A 335 -22.07 -8.41 -17.50
N SER A 336 -23.25 -8.58 -18.09
CA SER A 336 -24.15 -7.46 -18.33
C SER A 336 -24.74 -6.90 -17.03
N VAL A 337 -25.04 -5.60 -17.01
CA VAL A 337 -25.74 -4.97 -15.87
C VAL A 337 -27.12 -5.58 -15.68
N ALA A 338 -27.82 -5.87 -16.77
CA ALA A 338 -29.14 -6.52 -16.75
C ALA A 338 -29.08 -7.94 -16.17
N GLY A 339 -27.95 -8.66 -16.32
CA GLY A 339 -27.75 -10.01 -15.78
C GLY A 339 -27.82 -10.07 -14.26
N VAL A 340 -27.47 -8.99 -13.56
CA VAL A 340 -27.59 -8.90 -12.09
C VAL A 340 -29.05 -9.10 -11.64
N ALA A 341 -30.03 -8.73 -12.46
CA ALA A 341 -31.45 -8.87 -12.18
C ALA A 341 -31.90 -10.34 -11.98
N ALA A 342 -31.11 -11.31 -12.48
CA ALA A 342 -31.45 -12.74 -12.32
C ALA A 342 -31.26 -13.28 -10.89
N THR A 343 -30.49 -12.54 -10.06
CA THR A 343 -30.07 -13.00 -8.72
C THR A 343 -30.78 -12.29 -7.58
N VAL A 344 -31.75 -11.44 -7.88
CA VAL A 344 -32.46 -10.62 -6.90
C VAL A 344 -33.98 -10.78 -7.01
N ASN A 345 -34.75 -10.23 -6.04
CA ASN A 345 -36.20 -10.27 -6.07
C ASN A 345 -36.80 -9.54 -7.30
N PRO A 346 -38.05 -9.85 -7.73
CA PRO A 346 -38.64 -9.28 -8.93
C PRO A 346 -38.74 -7.74 -8.98
N THR A 347 -38.94 -7.09 -7.84
CA THR A 347 -39.03 -5.62 -7.75
C THR A 347 -37.68 -4.99 -8.01
N SER A 348 -36.64 -5.45 -7.36
CA SER A 348 -35.25 -5.03 -7.60
C SER A 348 -34.78 -5.37 -9.01
N ALA A 349 -35.16 -6.56 -9.52
CA ALA A 349 -34.85 -6.98 -10.88
C ALA A 349 -35.40 -6.03 -11.95
N ALA A 350 -36.64 -5.51 -11.78
CA ALA A 350 -37.22 -4.53 -12.70
C ALA A 350 -36.41 -3.23 -12.69
N LYS A 351 -36.07 -2.69 -11.51
CA LYS A 351 -35.28 -1.45 -11.39
C LYS A 351 -33.87 -1.59 -12.01
N ILE A 352 -33.22 -2.73 -11.79
CA ILE A 352 -31.88 -3.00 -12.36
C ILE A 352 -31.94 -3.02 -13.89
N ARG A 353 -32.95 -3.67 -14.49
CA ARG A 353 -33.13 -3.65 -15.96
C ARG A 353 -33.41 -2.25 -16.50
N ASP A 354 -34.25 -1.47 -15.80
CA ASP A 354 -34.50 -0.08 -16.16
C ASP A 354 -33.24 0.78 -16.04
N ALA A 355 -32.43 0.58 -14.98
CA ALA A 355 -31.15 1.25 -14.82
C ALA A 355 -30.17 0.88 -15.94
N ALA A 356 -30.06 -0.40 -16.30
CA ALA A 356 -29.24 -0.86 -17.43
C ALA A 356 -29.64 -0.18 -18.74
N ALA A 357 -30.94 -0.09 -19.03
CA ALA A 357 -31.44 0.60 -20.22
C ALA A 357 -31.09 2.11 -20.22
N LYS A 358 -31.03 2.75 -19.04
CA LYS A 358 -30.58 4.14 -18.91
C LYS A 358 -29.07 4.29 -19.11
N ILE A 359 -28.28 3.36 -18.60
CA ILE A 359 -26.82 3.29 -18.83
C ILE A 359 -26.52 3.14 -20.32
N ASP A 360 -27.21 2.22 -21.02
CA ASP A 360 -27.10 2.03 -22.46
C ASP A 360 -27.49 3.30 -23.26
N ALA A 361 -28.49 4.03 -22.79
CA ALA A 361 -28.91 5.29 -23.44
C ALA A 361 -27.82 6.37 -23.26
N ALA A 362 -27.18 6.45 -22.09
CA ALA A 362 -26.09 7.38 -21.86
C ALA A 362 -24.86 7.07 -22.74
N GLU A 363 -24.50 5.80 -22.86
CA GLU A 363 -23.38 5.35 -23.69
C GLU A 363 -23.60 5.68 -25.18
N LYS A 364 -24.79 5.42 -25.72
CA LYS A 364 -25.15 5.77 -27.11
C LYS A 364 -25.09 7.27 -27.37
N SER A 365 -25.20 8.08 -26.34
CA SER A 365 -25.12 9.55 -26.40
C SER A 365 -23.73 10.11 -26.14
N ALA A 366 -22.71 9.29 -25.93
CA ALA A 366 -21.37 9.67 -25.52
C ALA A 366 -20.65 10.71 -26.44
N ASN A 367 -21.09 10.87 -27.67
CA ASN A 367 -20.52 11.82 -28.63
C ASN A 367 -21.50 12.97 -28.98
N VAL A 368 -22.62 13.11 -28.26
CA VAL A 368 -23.65 14.12 -28.58
C VAL A 368 -23.47 15.38 -27.74
N ASP A 369 -23.89 15.34 -26.48
CA ASP A 369 -23.80 16.45 -25.54
C ASP A 369 -23.88 15.93 -24.10
N SER A 370 -23.46 16.76 -23.15
CA SER A 370 -23.45 16.44 -21.73
C SER A 370 -24.81 16.06 -21.16
N ASP A 371 -25.86 16.75 -21.55
CA ASP A 371 -27.23 16.53 -21.04
C ASP A 371 -27.78 15.18 -21.45
N SER A 372 -27.50 14.77 -22.70
CA SER A 372 -27.89 13.45 -23.24
C SER A 372 -27.23 12.29 -22.51
N ILE A 373 -26.11 12.54 -21.81
CA ILE A 373 -25.40 11.57 -20.97
C ILE A 373 -25.88 11.66 -19.53
N VAL A 374 -25.88 12.86 -18.94
CA VAL A 374 -26.11 13.08 -17.51
C VAL A 374 -27.55 12.73 -17.10
N ALA A 375 -28.56 13.10 -17.88
CA ALA A 375 -29.95 12.86 -17.49
C ALA A 375 -30.31 11.37 -17.39
N PRO A 376 -29.90 10.48 -18.32
CA PRO A 376 -30.07 9.04 -18.14
C PRO A 376 -29.29 8.49 -16.95
N LEU A 377 -28.06 8.94 -16.71
CA LEU A 377 -27.24 8.45 -15.58
C LEU A 377 -27.83 8.86 -14.23
N VAL A 378 -28.34 10.08 -14.08
CA VAL A 378 -29.07 10.49 -12.87
C VAL A 378 -30.30 9.61 -12.65
N SER A 379 -31.01 9.25 -13.73
CA SER A 379 -32.15 8.32 -13.66
C SER A 379 -31.70 6.91 -13.24
N ALA A 380 -30.60 6.40 -13.81
CA ALA A 380 -30.04 5.11 -13.46
C ALA A 380 -29.60 5.08 -11.98
N LEU A 381 -28.86 6.10 -11.54
CA LEU A 381 -28.44 6.24 -10.14
C LEU A 381 -29.64 6.24 -9.18
N SER A 382 -30.71 6.93 -9.52
CA SER A 382 -31.95 6.93 -8.70
C SER A 382 -32.63 5.56 -8.63
N LEU A 383 -32.53 4.75 -9.68
CA LEU A 383 -33.07 3.40 -9.71
C LEU A 383 -32.22 2.42 -8.88
N LEU A 384 -30.90 2.54 -8.92
CA LEU A 384 -29.96 1.67 -8.21
C LEU A 384 -29.95 1.98 -6.71
N ASN A 385 -29.85 3.24 -6.33
CA ASN A 385 -29.72 3.73 -4.95
C ASN A 385 -30.97 3.49 -4.06
N GLY A 386 -32.06 3.09 -4.63
CA GLY A 386 -33.32 2.87 -3.90
C GLY A 386 -33.49 1.43 -3.37
N ASP A 387 -32.52 0.54 -3.56
CA ASP A 387 -32.77 -0.88 -3.35
C ASP A 387 -32.28 -1.42 -2.01
N ALA A 388 -32.67 -0.73 -0.90
CA ALA A 388 -32.61 -1.29 0.46
C ALA A 388 -33.34 -2.66 0.62
N ASN A 389 -34.00 -3.14 -0.44
CA ASN A 389 -34.74 -4.41 -0.44
C ASN A 389 -33.91 -5.62 -0.87
N ILE A 390 -32.65 -5.43 -1.28
CA ILE A 390 -31.70 -6.55 -1.42
C ILE A 390 -31.06 -6.76 -0.06
N ALA A 391 -31.50 -7.83 0.63
CA ALA A 391 -31.10 -8.04 2.02
C ALA A 391 -29.65 -8.50 2.19
N GLY A 392 -28.96 -8.90 1.10
CA GLY A 392 -27.57 -9.43 1.15
C GLY A 392 -27.45 -10.72 1.97
N LYS A 393 -28.55 -11.46 2.14
CA LYS A 393 -28.60 -12.67 2.99
C LYS A 393 -27.98 -13.88 2.33
N THR A 394 -28.11 -13.98 0.99
CA THR A 394 -27.48 -15.05 0.21
C THR A 394 -26.18 -14.56 -0.42
N SER A 395 -25.34 -15.49 -0.87
CA SER A 395 -24.10 -15.17 -1.59
C SER A 395 -24.39 -14.42 -2.90
N GLU A 396 -25.46 -14.78 -3.59
CA GLU A 396 -25.93 -14.16 -4.84
C GLU A 396 -26.40 -12.72 -4.60
N GLU A 397 -27.27 -12.51 -3.59
CA GLU A 397 -27.71 -11.17 -3.19
C GLU A 397 -26.54 -10.27 -2.79
N ARG A 398 -25.56 -10.80 -2.04
CA ARG A 398 -24.36 -10.04 -1.68
C ARG A 398 -23.55 -9.65 -2.93
N THR A 399 -23.45 -10.53 -3.90
CA THR A 399 -22.79 -10.24 -5.18
C THR A 399 -23.52 -9.15 -5.95
N ALA A 400 -24.85 -9.25 -6.00
CA ALA A 400 -25.67 -8.22 -6.65
C ALA A 400 -25.47 -6.84 -5.99
N LEU A 401 -25.42 -6.78 -4.66
CA LEU A 401 -25.16 -5.53 -3.94
C LEU A 401 -23.79 -4.94 -4.29
N VAL A 402 -22.72 -5.74 -4.27
CA VAL A 402 -21.38 -5.26 -4.63
C VAL A 402 -21.36 -4.74 -6.09
N LYS A 403 -21.98 -5.46 -7.02
CA LYS A 403 -22.06 -5.02 -8.43
C LYS A 403 -22.88 -3.74 -8.60
N ILE A 404 -23.94 -3.55 -7.81
CA ILE A 404 -24.75 -2.33 -7.83
C ILE A 404 -23.99 -1.15 -7.24
N GLU A 405 -23.31 -1.36 -6.10
CA GLU A 405 -22.46 -0.34 -5.46
C GLU A 405 -21.38 0.16 -6.44
N ASP A 406 -20.74 -0.74 -7.21
CA ASP A 406 -19.80 -0.35 -8.26
C ASP A 406 -20.48 0.54 -9.33
N LYS A 407 -21.69 0.17 -9.79
CA LYS A 407 -22.42 0.96 -10.79
C LYS A 407 -22.86 2.32 -10.28
N GLU A 408 -23.27 2.42 -9.02
CA GLU A 408 -23.60 3.70 -8.39
C GLU A 408 -22.38 4.64 -8.34
N MET A 409 -21.24 4.12 -7.92
CA MET A 409 -19.99 4.89 -7.85
C MET A 409 -19.54 5.35 -9.25
N GLN A 410 -19.55 4.45 -10.24
CA GLN A 410 -19.20 4.77 -11.63
C GLN A 410 -20.18 5.78 -12.25
N ALA A 411 -21.49 5.65 -11.99
CA ALA A 411 -22.48 6.61 -12.44
C ALA A 411 -22.27 8.01 -11.82
N ARG A 412 -21.96 8.10 -10.51
CA ARG A 412 -21.63 9.38 -9.86
C ARG A 412 -20.41 10.03 -10.52
N LYS A 413 -19.36 9.25 -10.75
CA LYS A 413 -18.15 9.75 -11.39
C LYS A 413 -18.41 10.20 -12.84
N ALA A 414 -19.16 9.43 -13.63
CA ALA A 414 -19.54 9.81 -14.97
C ALA A 414 -20.43 11.09 -15.00
N ILE A 415 -21.35 11.24 -14.05
CA ILE A 415 -22.16 12.47 -13.90
C ILE A 415 -21.26 13.67 -13.58
N ASN A 416 -20.33 13.53 -12.64
CA ASN A 416 -19.41 14.62 -12.28
C ASN A 416 -18.53 15.04 -13.46
N LEU A 417 -17.99 14.08 -14.21
CA LEU A 417 -17.20 14.35 -15.43
C LEU A 417 -18.06 14.97 -16.55
N GLY A 418 -19.30 14.49 -16.73
CA GLY A 418 -20.24 15.04 -17.72
C GLY A 418 -20.69 16.46 -17.38
N LEU A 419 -20.74 16.82 -16.12
CA LEU A 419 -21.06 18.16 -15.65
C LEU A 419 -19.83 19.06 -15.47
N ASP A 420 -18.64 18.55 -15.69
CA ASP A 420 -17.38 19.26 -15.46
C ASP A 420 -17.33 19.94 -14.07
N VAL A 421 -17.78 19.20 -13.05
CA VAL A 421 -17.71 19.69 -11.67
C VAL A 421 -16.40 19.29 -11.02
N ASP A 422 -15.83 20.19 -10.24
CA ASP A 422 -14.59 19.98 -9.51
C ASP A 422 -14.75 20.37 -8.03
N LEU A 423 -14.16 19.58 -7.13
CA LEU A 423 -14.11 19.84 -5.70
C LEU A 423 -12.67 19.76 -5.24
N LYS A 424 -12.17 20.85 -4.65
CA LYS A 424 -10.84 20.92 -4.04
C LYS A 424 -10.97 21.27 -2.58
N ALA A 425 -10.13 20.63 -1.76
CA ALA A 425 -10.01 20.93 -0.37
C ALA A 425 -8.54 21.07 0.01
N SER A 426 -8.18 22.18 0.63
CA SER A 426 -6.79 22.43 1.04
C SER A 426 -6.75 23.10 2.39
N VAL A 427 -5.71 22.80 3.17
CA VAL A 427 -5.41 23.56 4.39
C VAL A 427 -5.11 25.00 3.96
N ALA A 428 -5.90 25.93 4.48
CA ALA A 428 -5.61 27.34 4.30
C ALA A 428 -4.32 27.65 5.04
N SER A 429 -3.34 28.24 4.36
CA SER A 429 -2.08 28.63 4.97
C SER A 429 -2.37 29.41 6.26
N PRO A 430 -1.78 29.06 7.41
CA PRO A 430 -1.77 29.96 8.55
C PRO A 430 -1.17 31.28 8.06
N ALA A 431 -1.74 32.40 8.51
CA ALA A 431 -1.22 33.72 8.22
C ALA A 431 0.28 33.69 8.47
N ALA A 432 1.06 34.08 7.48
CA ALA A 432 2.51 34.00 7.37
C ALA A 432 3.20 34.00 8.74
N SER A 433 3.64 32.86 9.18
CA SER A 433 4.56 32.75 10.29
C SER A 433 5.99 32.87 9.74
N VAL A 434 6.80 33.59 10.44
CA VAL A 434 8.03 34.28 10.02
C VAL A 434 9.16 33.29 9.80
N ASP A 435 9.42 32.24 9.53
CA ASP A 435 10.60 31.38 9.29
C ASP A 435 10.26 29.91 8.91
N HIS A 436 9.22 29.68 8.10
CA HIS A 436 8.62 28.37 8.14
C HIS A 436 8.91 27.49 6.94
N LYS A 437 9.59 26.38 7.24
CA LYS A 437 9.50 25.17 6.42
C LYS A 437 8.03 24.73 6.48
N PRO A 438 7.33 24.65 5.35
CA PRO A 438 5.99 24.14 5.31
C PRO A 438 6.01 22.69 5.79
N MET A 439 5.16 22.39 6.74
CA MET A 439 4.97 21.04 7.21
C MET A 439 3.65 20.51 6.66
N PRO A 440 3.67 19.40 5.95
CA PRO A 440 2.49 18.80 5.35
C PRO A 440 1.58 18.10 6.37
N ALA A 441 1.79 18.36 7.66
CA ALA A 441 1.14 17.67 8.76
C ALA A 441 0.72 18.63 9.86
N ILE A 442 -0.27 18.23 10.62
CA ILE A 442 -0.76 18.91 11.82
C ILE A 442 -0.59 17.99 13.03
N SER A 443 -0.52 18.58 14.23
CA SER A 443 -0.40 17.82 15.48
C SER A 443 -1.66 17.97 16.35
N PRO A 444 -1.96 16.98 17.22
CA PRO A 444 -3.08 17.05 18.15
C PRO A 444 -3.11 18.37 18.93
N GLY A 445 -4.30 18.90 19.19
CA GLY A 445 -4.52 20.17 19.88
C GLY A 445 -4.32 21.42 19.02
N GLN A 446 -3.90 21.33 17.75
CA GLN A 446 -3.72 22.50 16.88
C GLN A 446 -5.04 22.96 16.24
N GLU A 447 -5.14 24.29 16.06
CA GLU A 447 -6.18 24.91 15.24
C GLU A 447 -5.70 25.07 13.81
N PHE A 448 -6.57 24.80 12.84
CA PHE A 448 -6.28 24.97 11.43
C PHE A 448 -7.58 25.27 10.65
N ALA A 449 -7.42 25.72 9.42
CA ALA A 449 -8.55 25.97 8.55
C ALA A 449 -8.45 25.17 7.26
N VAL A 450 -9.57 24.67 6.76
CA VAL A 450 -9.68 23.97 5.49
C VAL A 450 -10.57 24.79 4.56
N LYS A 451 -9.99 25.23 3.46
CA LYS A 451 -10.72 25.88 2.36
C LYS A 451 -11.22 24.80 1.41
N VAL A 452 -12.54 24.79 1.18
CA VAL A 452 -13.18 23.92 0.20
C VAL A 452 -13.72 24.77 -0.93
N THR A 453 -13.43 24.39 -2.17
CA THR A 453 -13.91 25.07 -3.37
C THR A 453 -14.67 24.07 -4.25
N PHE A 454 -15.91 24.41 -4.61
CA PHE A 454 -16.74 23.66 -5.55
C PHE A 454 -16.91 24.49 -6.82
N HIS A 455 -16.43 23.99 -7.96
CA HIS A 455 -16.56 24.64 -9.25
C HIS A 455 -17.65 23.97 -10.09
N ASN A 456 -18.48 24.79 -10.72
CA ASN A 456 -19.52 24.36 -11.64
C ASN A 456 -19.10 24.70 -13.08
N GLY A 457 -18.51 23.76 -13.80
CA GLY A 457 -18.17 23.89 -15.22
C GLY A 457 -19.35 23.59 -16.17
N SER A 458 -20.49 23.10 -15.64
CA SER A 458 -21.64 22.74 -16.45
C SER A 458 -22.40 23.95 -17.02
N PRO A 459 -23.18 23.78 -18.09
CA PRO A 459 -24.06 24.83 -18.60
C PRO A 459 -25.30 25.11 -17.71
N HIS A 460 -25.50 24.34 -16.64
CA HIS A 460 -26.67 24.44 -15.76
C HIS A 460 -26.30 24.99 -14.38
N PRO A 461 -27.20 25.77 -13.75
CA PRO A 461 -27.02 26.08 -12.33
C PRO A 461 -27.09 24.81 -11.47
N LEU A 462 -26.17 24.67 -10.50
CA LEU A 462 -26.13 23.55 -9.58
C LEU A 462 -26.51 24.01 -8.17
N GLN A 463 -27.56 23.42 -7.61
CA GLN A 463 -27.98 23.68 -6.24
C GLN A 463 -27.19 22.76 -5.30
N LEU A 464 -26.26 23.34 -4.51
CA LEU A 464 -25.61 22.61 -3.44
C LEU A 464 -26.63 22.22 -2.37
N ASP A 465 -26.64 20.98 -1.96
CA ASP A 465 -27.44 20.47 -0.84
C ASP A 465 -26.62 20.51 0.45
N ALA A 466 -25.37 20.04 0.40
CA ALA A 466 -24.41 20.15 1.48
C ALA A 466 -22.97 20.17 0.97
N ILE A 467 -22.09 20.86 1.70
CA ILE A 467 -20.64 20.62 1.68
C ILE A 467 -20.26 20.14 3.08
N ILE A 468 -19.65 18.97 3.14
CA ILE A 468 -19.34 18.27 4.37
C ILE A 468 -17.83 18.06 4.42
N LEU A 469 -17.23 18.30 5.56
CA LEU A 469 -15.88 17.81 5.85
C LEU A 469 -16.03 16.60 6.78
N ASP A 470 -15.64 15.44 6.27
CA ASP A 470 -15.77 14.14 6.94
C ASP A 470 -14.39 13.61 7.30
N GLY A 471 -14.28 12.90 8.43
CA GLY A 471 -13.02 12.26 8.84
C GLY A 471 -12.65 12.48 10.30
N MET A 472 -11.46 12.04 10.66
CA MET A 472 -10.98 12.03 12.04
C MET A 472 -10.71 13.42 12.61
N VAL A 473 -10.49 14.42 11.77
CA VAL A 473 -10.21 15.82 12.20
C VAL A 473 -11.44 16.55 12.70
N THR A 474 -12.62 15.97 12.58
CA THR A 474 -13.85 16.55 13.13
C THR A 474 -14.12 15.99 14.52
N ASP A 475 -14.51 16.87 15.45
CA ASP A 475 -14.74 16.50 16.83
C ASP A 475 -15.79 15.38 16.94
N HIS A 476 -15.47 14.31 17.70
CA HIS A 476 -16.30 13.11 17.86
C HIS A 476 -16.63 12.33 16.57
N GLY A 477 -15.88 12.52 15.48
CA GLY A 477 -16.14 11.88 14.18
C GLY A 477 -17.43 12.37 13.50
N ALA A 478 -18.00 13.49 13.95
CA ALA A 478 -19.13 14.12 13.30
C ALA A 478 -18.66 14.94 12.09
N ALA A 479 -19.41 14.85 10.99
CA ALA A 479 -19.16 15.67 9.83
C ALA A 479 -19.47 17.15 10.14
N VAL A 480 -18.55 18.04 9.75
CA VAL A 480 -18.80 19.49 9.79
C VAL A 480 -19.54 19.85 8.53
N ASP A 481 -20.74 20.38 8.66
CA ASP A 481 -21.68 20.61 7.57
C ASP A 481 -21.90 22.11 7.34
N ASP A 482 -21.70 22.57 6.11
CA ASP A 482 -22.19 23.88 5.67
C ASP A 482 -23.44 23.73 4.81
N ARG A 483 -24.60 23.86 5.44
CA ARG A 483 -25.91 23.91 4.80
C ARG A 483 -26.35 25.34 4.45
N GLY A 484 -25.43 26.30 4.51
CA GLY A 484 -25.73 27.72 4.42
C GLY A 484 -26.03 28.24 3.03
N ASN A 485 -25.56 27.58 1.96
CA ASN A 485 -25.75 28.09 0.60
C ASN A 485 -27.10 27.67 0.00
N LYS A 486 -28.02 28.59 -0.01
CA LYS A 486 -29.36 28.42 -0.61
C LYS A 486 -29.43 28.87 -2.08
N SER A 487 -28.41 29.56 -2.58
CA SER A 487 -28.38 30.03 -3.96
C SER A 487 -27.67 29.01 -4.84
N PRO A 488 -28.20 28.69 -6.03
CA PRO A 488 -27.52 27.84 -6.99
C PRO A 488 -26.19 28.43 -7.44
N VAL A 489 -25.18 27.57 -7.60
CA VAL A 489 -23.90 27.94 -8.23
C VAL A 489 -24.12 28.04 -9.71
N ALA A 490 -24.00 29.24 -10.30
CA ALA A 490 -24.22 29.48 -11.71
C ALA A 490 -23.13 28.81 -12.59
N PRO A 491 -23.40 28.58 -13.88
CA PRO A 491 -22.40 28.08 -14.82
C PRO A 491 -21.11 28.88 -14.79
N GLY A 492 -19.97 28.17 -14.75
CA GLY A 492 -18.63 28.74 -14.69
C GLY A 492 -18.27 29.39 -13.36
N GLN A 493 -19.13 29.33 -12.35
CA GLN A 493 -18.87 29.95 -11.04
C GLN A 493 -18.31 28.92 -10.04
N THR A 494 -17.62 29.47 -9.02
CA THR A 494 -17.04 28.70 -7.93
C THR A 494 -17.69 29.13 -6.62
N TYR A 495 -18.09 28.19 -5.80
CA TYR A 495 -18.47 28.38 -4.41
C TYR A 495 -17.29 28.03 -3.51
N GLU A 496 -17.04 28.88 -2.51
CA GLU A 496 -15.95 28.68 -1.54
C GLU A 496 -16.49 28.69 -0.12
N HIS A 497 -16.00 27.77 0.69
CA HIS A 497 -16.25 27.75 2.13
C HIS A 497 -14.97 27.41 2.89
N THR A 498 -14.82 28.00 4.09
CA THR A 498 -13.66 27.73 4.97
C THR A 498 -14.15 27.19 6.30
N PHE A 499 -13.82 25.95 6.57
CA PHE A 499 -14.02 25.31 7.87
C PHE A 499 -12.88 25.69 8.80
N ARG A 500 -13.19 26.07 10.04
CA ARG A 500 -12.22 26.26 11.12
C ARG A 500 -12.34 25.08 12.07
N LEU A 501 -11.24 24.41 12.34
CA LEU A 501 -11.18 23.15 13.05
C LEU A 501 -10.17 23.24 14.18
N HIS A 502 -10.46 22.55 15.26
CA HIS A 502 -9.53 22.24 16.34
C HIS A 502 -9.28 20.74 16.34
N LEU A 503 -8.03 20.32 16.22
CA LEU A 503 -7.68 18.91 16.17
C LEU A 503 -7.77 18.31 17.59
N PRO A 504 -8.57 17.24 17.80
CA PRO A 504 -8.66 16.60 19.10
C PRO A 504 -7.30 16.14 19.64
N GLU A 505 -7.11 16.25 20.95
CA GLU A 505 -5.84 15.87 21.62
C GLU A 505 -5.54 14.36 21.49
N ASN A 506 -6.55 13.53 21.36
CA ASN A 506 -6.48 12.07 21.32
C ASN A 506 -6.66 11.47 19.92
N ILE A 507 -6.53 12.29 18.87
CA ILE A 507 -6.65 11.81 17.50
C ILE A 507 -5.50 10.85 17.16
N PRO A 508 -5.76 9.73 16.47
CA PRO A 508 -4.70 8.85 16.01
C PRO A 508 -3.82 9.51 14.92
N PHE A 509 -2.55 9.19 14.92
CA PHE A 509 -1.61 9.65 13.89
C PHE A 509 -1.91 9.00 12.53
N THR A 510 -1.55 9.72 11.47
CA THR A 510 -1.63 9.21 10.10
C THR A 510 -0.43 8.28 9.84
N GLN A 511 -0.52 7.08 10.34
CA GLN A 511 0.51 6.04 10.22
C GLN A 511 -0.02 4.84 9.43
N PRO A 512 0.85 3.95 8.94
CA PRO A 512 0.42 2.67 8.39
C PRO A 512 -0.49 1.94 9.37
N GLY A 513 -1.57 1.33 8.85
CA GLY A 513 -2.44 0.47 9.67
C GLY A 513 -1.83 -0.92 9.91
N PHE A 514 -0.52 -1.07 9.75
CA PHE A 514 0.24 -2.30 9.87
C PHE A 514 1.65 -2.01 10.34
N HIS A 515 2.25 -2.97 11.04
CA HIS A 515 3.65 -2.91 11.46
C HIS A 515 4.25 -4.30 11.66
N ARG A 516 5.57 -4.38 11.73
CA ARG A 516 6.32 -5.51 12.27
C ARG A 516 7.04 -5.06 13.54
N ASN A 517 6.97 -5.85 14.61
CA ASN A 517 7.67 -5.50 15.86
C ASN A 517 9.20 -5.60 15.72
N ASP A 518 9.66 -6.51 14.88
CA ASP A 518 11.06 -6.68 14.53
C ASP A 518 11.16 -6.94 13.01
N PRO A 519 11.38 -5.91 12.19
CA PRO A 519 11.46 -6.05 10.73
C PRO A 519 12.51 -7.02 10.21
N GLN A 520 13.51 -7.35 11.02
CA GLN A 520 14.56 -8.32 10.66
C GLN A 520 14.17 -9.78 10.94
N ARG A 521 13.16 -10.00 11.78
CA ARG A 521 12.75 -11.34 12.24
C ARG A 521 11.32 -11.70 11.87
N ASP A 522 10.43 -10.71 11.91
CA ASP A 522 9.02 -10.94 11.66
C ASP A 522 8.76 -10.98 10.15
N SER A 523 8.27 -12.08 9.67
CA SER A 523 7.89 -12.26 8.26
C SER A 523 6.40 -12.02 8.00
N ILE A 524 5.67 -11.54 9.02
CA ILE A 524 4.22 -11.29 8.94
C ILE A 524 3.92 -9.95 9.60
N TYR A 525 3.21 -9.09 8.89
CA TYR A 525 2.69 -7.84 9.42
C TYR A 525 1.54 -8.05 10.39
N THR A 526 1.58 -7.35 11.51
CA THR A 526 0.42 -7.14 12.39
C THR A 526 -0.44 -6.03 11.78
N ILE A 527 -1.75 -6.27 11.71
CA ILE A 527 -2.71 -5.26 11.25
C ILE A 527 -3.34 -4.59 12.47
N ASP A 528 -3.07 -3.30 12.63
CA ASP A 528 -3.50 -2.52 13.80
C ASP A 528 -4.99 -2.23 13.80
N GLN A 529 -5.57 -2.12 12.62
CA GLN A 529 -6.98 -1.83 12.42
C GLN A 529 -7.60 -2.94 11.55
N PRO A 530 -8.41 -3.85 12.13
CA PRO A 530 -8.98 -4.99 11.40
C PRO A 530 -9.78 -4.60 10.15
N GLN A 531 -10.40 -3.42 10.14
CA GLN A 531 -11.13 -2.89 8.98
C GLN A 531 -10.22 -2.55 7.80
N LEU A 532 -8.93 -2.30 8.03
CA LEU A 532 -7.93 -2.03 6.99
C LEU A 532 -7.31 -3.31 6.43
N MET A 533 -7.66 -4.48 6.99
CA MET A 533 -7.12 -5.74 6.53
C MET A 533 -7.45 -5.95 5.06
N ASN A 534 -6.41 -6.13 4.25
CA ASN A 534 -6.46 -6.31 2.81
C ASN A 534 -6.81 -5.02 2.00
N THR A 535 -6.75 -3.85 2.62
CA THR A 535 -6.62 -2.59 1.87
C THR A 535 -5.17 -2.43 1.42
N PRO A 536 -4.82 -1.44 0.59
CA PRO A 536 -3.40 -1.11 0.34
C PRO A 536 -2.68 -0.61 1.61
N PHE A 537 -3.37 -0.55 2.74
CA PHE A 537 -2.89 -0.04 4.03
C PHE A 537 -2.39 1.41 3.98
N VAL A 538 -2.81 2.14 2.97
CA VAL A 538 -2.64 3.59 2.96
C VAL A 538 -3.54 4.13 4.06
N SER A 539 -2.99 4.95 4.93
CA SER A 539 -3.77 5.60 5.98
C SER A 539 -4.98 6.32 5.36
N VAL A 540 -6.14 6.14 5.97
CA VAL A 540 -7.33 6.91 5.58
C VAL A 540 -6.97 8.39 5.71
N PRO A 541 -7.21 9.23 4.69
CA PRO A 541 -7.02 10.67 4.84
C PRO A 541 -7.75 11.17 6.08
N PRO A 542 -7.09 11.94 6.96
CA PRO A 542 -7.74 12.40 8.19
C PRO A 542 -8.93 13.31 7.93
N ALA A 543 -9.04 13.86 6.72
CA ALA A 543 -10.20 14.64 6.28
C ALA A 543 -10.46 14.47 4.77
N ILE A 544 -11.76 14.36 4.42
CA ILE A 544 -12.28 14.31 3.06
C ILE A 544 -13.42 15.34 2.96
N ALA A 545 -13.33 16.22 1.98
CA ALA A 545 -14.44 17.08 1.62
C ALA A 545 -15.41 16.33 0.70
N LYS A 546 -16.71 16.49 0.93
CA LYS A 546 -17.78 15.94 0.10
C LYS A 546 -18.78 17.04 -0.25
N ALA A 547 -19.25 17.06 -1.48
CA ALA A 547 -20.32 17.96 -1.90
C ALA A 547 -21.42 17.15 -2.55
N THR A 548 -22.66 17.37 -2.11
CA THR A 548 -23.86 16.83 -2.75
C THR A 548 -24.64 17.95 -3.39
N PHE A 549 -25.19 17.71 -4.59
CA PHE A 549 -25.83 18.77 -5.38
C PHE A 549 -26.96 18.26 -6.27
N LYS A 550 -27.77 19.18 -6.76
CA LYS A 550 -28.87 18.96 -7.71
C LYS A 550 -28.66 19.79 -8.98
N VAL A 551 -28.85 19.17 -10.14
CA VAL A 551 -28.87 19.90 -11.41
C VAL A 551 -30.21 20.64 -11.55
N MET A 552 -30.16 21.96 -11.74
CA MET A 552 -31.32 22.80 -11.89
C MET A 552 -31.65 23.02 -13.38
N GLY A 553 -32.91 22.89 -13.76
CA GLY A 553 -33.31 23.17 -15.16
C GLY A 553 -33.15 22.02 -16.14
N ALA A 554 -32.42 20.96 -15.83
CA ALA A 554 -32.48 19.75 -16.65
C ALA A 554 -33.89 19.14 -16.61
N ALA A 555 -34.37 18.63 -17.73
CA ALA A 555 -35.70 18.04 -17.84
C ALA A 555 -35.91 16.98 -16.73
N ARG A 556 -36.68 17.34 -15.70
CA ARG A 556 -37.03 16.40 -14.64
C ARG A 556 -37.76 15.22 -15.30
N PRO A 557 -37.31 13.97 -15.08
CA PRO A 557 -38.16 12.84 -15.45
C PRO A 557 -39.53 13.00 -14.77
N LYS A 558 -40.61 12.92 -15.49
CA LYS A 558 -41.99 13.10 -14.98
C LYS A 558 -42.33 12.07 -13.87
N SER A 559 -41.49 11.07 -13.64
CA SER A 559 -41.63 9.99 -12.65
C SER A 559 -40.63 10.00 -11.51
N ALA A 560 -39.85 11.07 -11.34
CA ALA A 560 -38.86 11.08 -10.29
C ALA A 560 -39.54 11.08 -8.91
N ALA A 561 -39.48 9.96 -8.22
CA ALA A 561 -39.69 9.87 -6.80
C ALA A 561 -38.86 10.96 -6.10
N ARG A 562 -39.36 11.45 -4.97
CA ARG A 562 -38.68 12.48 -4.14
C ARG A 562 -37.24 12.10 -3.94
N LEU A 563 -36.29 12.79 -4.61
CA LEU A 563 -34.86 12.56 -4.42
C LEU A 563 -34.56 12.80 -2.93
N THR A 564 -34.19 11.75 -2.22
CA THR A 564 -33.58 11.85 -0.90
C THR A 564 -32.12 12.26 -1.07
N THR A 565 -31.47 12.78 -0.03
CA THR A 565 -30.03 13.13 -0.06
C THR A 565 -29.14 11.98 -0.52
N ALA A 566 -29.54 10.74 -0.26
CA ALA A 566 -28.83 9.53 -0.70
C ALA A 566 -28.80 9.33 -2.23
N ASN A 567 -29.72 9.96 -2.95
CA ASN A 567 -29.88 9.81 -4.43
C ASN A 567 -29.28 10.97 -5.23
N LEU A 568 -28.58 11.88 -4.58
CA LEU A 568 -27.95 13.03 -5.23
C LEU A 568 -26.57 12.67 -5.81
N PRO A 569 -26.18 13.30 -6.93
CA PRO A 569 -24.79 13.32 -7.31
C PRO A 569 -23.92 13.82 -6.16
N GLU A 570 -22.79 13.15 -5.95
CA GLU A 570 -21.80 13.47 -4.94
C GLU A 570 -20.41 13.51 -5.56
N ILE A 571 -19.61 14.47 -5.16
CA ILE A 571 -18.18 14.55 -5.45
C ILE A 571 -17.39 14.64 -4.16
N SER A 572 -16.25 13.99 -4.10
CA SER A 572 -15.37 14.02 -2.93
C SER A 572 -13.93 14.35 -3.30
N SER A 573 -13.22 14.97 -2.37
CA SER A 573 -11.79 15.32 -2.50
C SER A 573 -11.10 15.19 -1.15
N PRO A 574 -9.91 14.55 -1.06
CA PRO A 574 -9.12 14.58 0.16
C PRO A 574 -8.65 15.99 0.44
N VAL A 575 -8.47 16.31 1.73
CA VAL A 575 -7.84 17.57 2.12
C VAL A 575 -6.34 17.48 1.84
N THR A 576 -5.81 18.49 1.16
CA THR A 576 -4.39 18.58 0.79
C THR A 576 -3.70 19.73 1.51
N VAL A 577 -2.38 19.67 1.57
CA VAL A 577 -1.50 20.73 2.04
C VAL A 577 -0.59 21.12 0.88
N ALA A 578 -0.54 22.39 0.53
CA ALA A 578 0.40 22.89 -0.45
C ALA A 578 1.83 22.82 0.11
N MET A 579 2.74 22.32 -0.72
CA MET A 579 4.16 22.28 -0.42
C MET A 579 4.86 23.37 -1.25
N PRO A 580 5.86 24.07 -0.69
CA PRO A 580 6.71 24.91 -1.53
C PRO A 580 7.60 24.05 -2.39
N ASP A 581 8.20 24.68 -3.40
CA ASP A 581 9.19 24.08 -4.30
C ASP A 581 10.34 23.43 -3.52
N LEU A 582 10.15 22.19 -3.12
CA LEU A 582 11.17 21.34 -2.52
C LEU A 582 11.53 20.26 -3.55
N PRO A 583 12.81 20.14 -3.95
CA PRO A 583 13.24 19.11 -4.88
C PRO A 583 12.83 17.70 -4.38
N GLY A 584 12.24 16.92 -5.25
CA GLY A 584 11.83 15.55 -4.96
C GLY A 584 10.56 15.40 -4.11
N VAL A 585 9.86 16.48 -3.80
CA VAL A 585 8.59 16.47 -3.07
C VAL A 585 7.47 17.02 -3.96
N PRO A 586 6.31 16.34 -4.06
CA PRO A 586 5.17 16.85 -4.80
C PRO A 586 4.72 18.23 -4.29
N ASP A 587 4.21 19.08 -5.15
CA ASP A 587 3.69 20.43 -4.83
C ASP A 587 2.47 20.41 -3.87
N LYS A 588 1.86 19.25 -3.72
CA LYS A 588 0.74 18.98 -2.80
C LYS A 588 0.89 17.61 -2.15
N LEU A 589 0.62 17.56 -0.86
CA LEU A 589 0.53 16.31 -0.11
C LEU A 589 -0.84 16.17 0.52
N LYS A 590 -1.28 14.95 0.84
CA LYS A 590 -2.46 14.75 1.70
C LYS A 590 -2.17 15.32 3.08
N LEU A 591 -3.20 15.91 3.69
CA LEU A 591 -3.14 16.26 5.09
C LEU A 591 -2.81 15.02 5.92
N ALA A 592 -1.92 15.17 6.89
CA ALA A 592 -1.55 14.12 7.83
C ALA A 592 -1.55 14.65 9.28
N VAL A 593 -1.74 13.74 10.22
CA VAL A 593 -1.62 13.99 11.66
C VAL A 593 -0.36 13.30 12.15
N VAL A 594 0.52 14.08 12.80
CA VAL A 594 1.81 13.59 13.33
C VAL A 594 1.96 13.94 14.80
N PRO A 595 2.84 13.27 15.58
CA PRO A 595 3.10 13.61 16.98
C PRO A 595 3.56 15.05 17.13
N ALA A 596 3.28 15.65 18.28
CA ALA A 596 3.78 16.97 18.62
C ALA A 596 5.32 17.05 18.65
N PHE A 597 5.97 15.94 18.97
CA PHE A 597 7.42 15.79 18.89
C PHE A 597 7.78 14.46 18.22
N SER A 598 8.77 14.51 17.35
CA SER A 598 9.41 13.33 16.79
C SER A 598 10.68 13.03 17.58
N VAL A 599 10.87 11.77 17.97
CA VAL A 599 12.03 11.31 18.76
C VAL A 599 12.63 10.12 18.05
N ALA A 600 13.89 10.19 17.66
CA ALA A 600 14.62 9.11 16.99
C ALA A 600 15.95 8.82 17.71
N ILE A 601 16.41 7.58 17.66
CA ILE A 601 17.79 7.23 18.02
C ILE A 601 18.52 6.89 16.70
N ASP A 602 19.65 7.56 16.47
CA ASP A 602 20.43 7.36 15.27
C ASP A 602 21.91 7.00 15.62
N PRO A 603 22.42 5.86 15.15
CA PRO A 603 21.74 4.83 14.38
C PRO A 603 20.74 3.98 15.22
N GLY A 604 19.66 3.50 14.59
CA GLY A 604 18.70 2.58 15.23
C GLY A 604 19.29 1.21 15.54
N ASN A 605 20.32 0.77 14.77
CA ASN A 605 21.04 -0.48 14.98
C ASN A 605 22.53 -0.19 15.19
N GLN A 606 23.13 -0.83 16.19
CA GLN A 606 24.56 -0.68 16.48
C GLN A 606 25.18 -2.02 16.84
N VAL A 607 26.37 -2.29 16.28
CA VAL A 607 27.18 -3.47 16.63
C VAL A 607 28.37 -3.02 17.46
N VAL A 608 28.58 -3.67 18.60
CA VAL A 608 29.66 -3.32 19.53
C VAL A 608 30.49 -4.55 19.91
N PRO A 609 31.78 -4.57 19.66
CA PRO A 609 32.67 -5.66 20.13
C PRO A 609 32.70 -5.79 21.66
N THR A 610 32.74 -7.01 22.18
CA THR A 610 32.94 -7.30 23.63
C THR A 610 34.21 -6.69 24.18
N SER A 611 35.20 -6.40 23.33
CA SER A 611 36.47 -5.77 23.70
C SER A 611 36.37 -4.25 23.98
N VAL A 612 35.26 -3.62 23.71
CA VAL A 612 35.04 -2.19 23.96
C VAL A 612 34.87 -1.97 25.46
N THR A 613 35.68 -1.08 26.03
CA THR A 613 35.67 -0.76 27.47
C THR A 613 35.12 0.63 27.79
N SER A 614 35.02 1.48 26.76
CA SER A 614 34.44 2.82 26.89
C SER A 614 32.92 2.78 26.88
N PRO A 615 32.22 3.76 27.50
CA PRO A 615 30.78 3.92 27.33
C PRO A 615 30.40 4.05 25.85
N ILE A 616 29.26 3.48 25.49
CA ILE A 616 28.69 3.53 24.14
C ILE A 616 27.95 4.85 24.00
N LYS A 617 28.26 5.61 22.94
CA LYS A 617 27.54 6.85 22.63
C LYS A 617 26.20 6.49 22.00
N VAL A 618 25.12 7.14 22.49
CA VAL A 618 23.76 7.04 21.96
C VAL A 618 23.30 8.45 21.65
N SER A 619 23.01 8.72 20.38
CA SER A 619 22.55 10.04 19.91
C SER A 619 21.03 9.99 19.70
N VAL A 620 20.32 10.90 20.37
CA VAL A 620 18.87 11.05 20.25
C VAL A 620 18.55 12.36 19.54
N LYS A 621 17.90 12.26 18.42
CA LYS A 621 17.42 13.37 17.62
C LYS A 621 15.97 13.68 18.01
N VAL A 622 15.66 14.93 18.29
CA VAL A 622 14.31 15.37 18.65
C VAL A 622 13.93 16.58 17.80
N SER A 623 12.74 16.54 17.21
CA SER A 623 12.16 17.70 16.51
C SER A 623 10.80 18.08 17.06
N SER A 624 10.44 19.37 16.98
CA SER A 624 9.15 19.92 17.40
C SER A 624 8.25 20.19 16.21
N ASN A 625 7.00 19.73 16.28
CA ASN A 625 5.96 19.99 15.30
C ASN A 625 4.98 21.07 15.76
N LEU A 626 5.20 21.62 16.96
CA LEU A 626 4.33 22.64 17.57
C LEU A 626 4.83 24.06 17.28
N GLU A 627 3.90 24.96 17.13
CA GLU A 627 4.17 26.40 17.05
C GLU A 627 4.63 26.95 18.42
N GLY A 628 5.52 27.97 18.37
CA GLY A 628 6.03 28.65 19.54
C GLY A 628 7.02 27.86 20.38
N ALA A 629 7.42 28.47 21.50
CA ALA A 629 8.43 27.88 22.37
C ALA A 629 7.91 26.66 23.14
N GLN A 630 8.66 25.58 23.07
CA GLN A 630 8.34 24.30 23.71
C GLN A 630 9.50 23.85 24.60
N THR A 631 9.18 23.16 25.70
CA THR A 631 10.17 22.58 26.60
C THR A 631 9.80 21.16 26.99
N GLY A 632 10.80 20.33 27.31
CA GLY A 632 10.55 18.95 27.72
C GLY A 632 11.76 18.35 28.46
N THR A 633 11.60 17.11 28.85
CA THR A 633 12.67 16.31 29.49
C THR A 633 12.88 15.02 28.70
N LEU A 634 14.05 14.84 28.14
CA LEU A 634 14.47 13.65 27.40
C LEU A 634 15.17 12.67 28.32
N ARG A 635 14.78 11.40 28.26
CA ARG A 635 15.39 10.29 29.01
C ARG A 635 15.65 9.13 28.10
N LEU A 636 16.70 8.36 28.44
CA LEU A 636 16.98 7.07 27.80
C LEU A 636 16.61 5.96 28.80
N GLN A 637 15.78 5.02 28.35
CA GLN A 637 15.46 3.79 29.11
C GLN A 637 16.38 2.67 28.66
N ALA A 638 16.91 1.88 29.58
CA ALA A 638 17.81 0.76 29.35
C ALA A 638 17.47 -0.40 30.30
N PRO A 639 18.02 -1.61 30.06
CA PRO A 639 17.89 -2.73 30.97
C PRO A 639 18.38 -2.39 32.40
N LEU A 640 17.82 -3.09 33.39
CA LEU A 640 18.21 -2.95 34.79
C LEU A 640 19.71 -3.13 34.94
N ASP A 641 20.30 -2.41 35.90
CA ASP A 641 21.74 -2.42 36.22
C ASP A 641 22.66 -1.76 35.17
N SER A 642 22.11 -1.21 34.12
CA SER A 642 22.89 -0.39 33.17
C SER A 642 23.09 1.03 33.68
N LYS A 643 24.18 1.68 33.25
CA LYS A 643 24.43 3.10 33.57
C LYS A 643 24.21 3.98 32.38
N ILE A 644 23.46 5.06 32.58
CA ILE A 644 23.21 6.11 31.58
C ILE A 644 23.68 7.44 32.13
N SER A 645 24.42 8.20 31.34
CA SER A 645 24.89 9.54 31.71
C SER A 645 24.75 10.52 30.52
N PRO A 646 24.13 11.67 30.71
CA PRO A 646 23.35 12.05 31.90
C PRO A 646 22.06 11.21 32.00
N LEU A 647 21.44 11.16 33.21
CA LEU A 647 20.16 10.44 33.40
C LEU A 647 18.99 11.05 32.63
N GLN A 648 19.02 12.35 32.42
CA GLN A 648 18.05 13.11 31.64
C GLN A 648 18.66 14.40 31.12
N GLN A 649 18.06 14.95 30.07
CA GLN A 649 18.44 16.21 29.47
C GLN A 649 17.20 17.10 29.27
N SER A 650 17.34 18.40 29.55
CA SER A 650 16.31 19.38 29.25
C SER A 650 16.33 19.73 27.78
N VAL A 651 15.17 19.72 27.14
CA VAL A 651 14.98 20.02 25.74
C VAL A 651 14.20 21.34 25.63
N SER A 652 14.59 22.22 24.73
CA SER A 652 13.88 23.44 24.42
C SER A 652 13.89 23.73 22.93
N PHE A 653 12.76 24.11 22.39
CA PHE A 653 12.57 24.52 21.01
C PHE A 653 11.99 25.92 20.96
N SER A 654 12.32 26.71 19.96
CA SER A 654 11.86 28.07 19.78
C SER A 654 10.61 28.13 18.88
N HIS A 655 10.55 27.27 17.90
CA HIS A 655 9.50 27.25 16.91
C HIS A 655 9.30 25.84 16.28
N ARG A 656 8.28 25.73 15.52
CA ARG A 656 7.97 24.53 14.72
C ARG A 656 9.11 24.22 13.75
N GLY A 657 9.45 22.94 13.61
CA GLY A 657 10.53 22.46 12.75
C GLY A 657 11.93 22.55 13.36
N ASP A 658 12.06 23.08 14.62
CA ASP A 658 13.33 23.00 15.34
C ASP A 658 13.73 21.55 15.58
N GLU A 659 14.99 21.26 15.31
CA GLU A 659 15.58 19.95 15.49
C GLU A 659 16.85 20.04 16.33
N LYS A 660 17.02 19.12 17.28
CA LYS A 660 18.20 19.08 18.15
C LYS A 660 18.62 17.64 18.42
N THR A 661 19.93 17.42 18.51
CA THR A 661 20.52 16.13 18.87
C THR A 661 21.06 16.18 20.29
N PHE A 662 20.81 15.12 21.05
CA PHE A 662 21.21 14.94 22.44
C PHE A 662 21.99 13.66 22.60
N ASP A 663 23.20 13.75 23.15
CA ASP A 663 24.11 12.61 23.33
C ASP A 663 24.02 12.06 24.76
N PHE A 664 23.85 10.76 24.86
CA PHE A 664 23.95 9.97 26.08
C PHE A 664 25.12 9.01 26.02
N GLN A 665 25.64 8.65 27.18
CA GLN A 665 26.61 7.59 27.33
C GLN A 665 25.93 6.40 28.00
N PHE A 666 25.97 5.25 27.35
CA PHE A 666 25.41 4.01 27.86
C PHE A 666 26.51 3.02 28.19
N SER A 667 26.48 2.46 29.42
CA SER A 667 27.35 1.41 29.87
C SER A 667 26.49 0.24 30.33
N PRO A 668 26.52 -0.91 29.63
CA PRO A 668 25.82 -2.10 30.06
C PRO A 668 26.45 -2.64 31.34
N SER A 669 25.70 -3.43 32.12
CA SER A 669 26.19 -4.03 33.36
C SER A 669 27.35 -5.02 33.13
N ALA A 670 27.36 -5.67 31.96
CA ALA A 670 28.45 -6.53 31.50
C ALA A 670 28.52 -6.51 29.97
N MET A 671 29.75 -6.46 29.44
CA MET A 671 30.03 -6.60 28.02
C MET A 671 30.05 -8.09 27.64
N LYS A 672 28.87 -8.71 27.64
CA LYS A 672 28.69 -10.11 27.21
C LYS A 672 27.99 -10.14 25.86
N GLN A 673 28.33 -11.10 25.04
CA GLN A 673 27.65 -11.35 23.77
C GLN A 673 26.12 -11.43 23.99
N GLY A 674 25.38 -10.70 23.20
CA GLY A 674 23.90 -10.63 23.25
C GLY A 674 23.36 -9.30 22.73
N ASP A 675 22.04 -9.16 22.80
CA ASP A 675 21.33 -7.98 22.31
C ASP A 675 20.84 -7.11 23.47
N VAL A 676 20.98 -5.81 23.33
CA VAL A 676 20.48 -4.79 24.25
C VAL A 676 19.53 -3.84 23.50
N LYS A 677 18.38 -3.53 24.11
CA LYS A 677 17.44 -2.53 23.58
C LYS A 677 17.43 -1.29 24.47
N LEU A 678 17.60 -0.12 23.86
CA LEU A 678 17.45 1.18 24.50
C LEU A 678 16.24 1.88 23.89
N ARG A 679 15.52 2.68 24.71
CA ARG A 679 14.38 3.49 24.24
C ARG A 679 14.53 4.93 24.69
N ALA A 680 14.38 5.88 23.78
CA ALA A 680 14.31 7.30 24.12
C ALA A 680 12.86 7.71 24.38
N VAL A 681 12.66 8.52 25.40
CA VAL A 681 11.34 9.07 25.77
C VAL A 681 11.50 10.55 26.09
N LEU A 682 10.77 11.39 25.38
CA LEU A 682 10.58 12.81 25.65
C LEU A 682 9.28 13.02 26.41
N SER A 683 9.33 13.65 27.58
CA SER A 683 8.16 14.07 28.34
C SER A 683 7.94 15.57 28.15
N ASN A 684 6.73 15.97 27.74
CA ASN A 684 6.27 17.34 27.66
C ASN A 684 4.90 17.42 28.39
N GLY A 685 4.84 18.11 29.49
CA GLY A 685 3.66 18.07 30.36
C GLY A 685 3.34 16.66 30.83
N ASN A 686 2.11 16.21 30.57
CA ASN A 686 1.63 14.85 30.88
C ASN A 686 1.80 13.86 29.72
N MET A 687 2.31 14.30 28.57
CA MET A 687 2.48 13.46 27.39
C MET A 687 3.91 12.94 27.26
N ASN A 688 4.02 11.73 26.75
CA ASN A 688 5.30 11.08 26.43
C ASN A 688 5.36 10.75 24.95
N TYR A 689 6.51 11.04 24.33
CA TYR A 689 6.80 10.79 22.93
C TYR A 689 8.01 9.88 22.85
N SER A 690 7.89 8.78 22.11
CA SER A 690 8.93 7.77 21.97
C SER A 690 8.94 7.13 20.59
N GLU A 691 8.58 7.91 19.59
CA GLU A 691 8.56 7.50 18.19
C GLU A 691 8.98 8.65 17.29
N SER A 692 9.52 8.32 16.15
CA SER A 692 9.82 9.22 15.05
C SER A 692 8.95 8.88 13.85
N TYR A 693 8.96 9.76 12.86
CA TYR A 693 8.36 9.49 11.58
C TYR A 693 9.23 10.06 10.45
N THR A 694 9.23 9.36 9.33
CA THR A 694 9.88 9.77 8.09
C THR A 694 8.80 9.96 7.03
N LEU A 695 8.89 11.05 6.26
CA LEU A 695 8.06 11.25 5.09
C LEU A 695 8.68 10.50 3.91
N VAL A 696 8.07 9.39 3.53
CA VAL A 696 8.44 8.65 2.32
C VAL A 696 7.67 9.23 1.15
N THR A 697 8.37 9.80 0.19
CA THR A 697 7.79 10.43 -1.00
C THR A 697 8.82 10.56 -2.11
N ARG A 698 8.36 10.75 -3.33
CA ARG A 698 9.09 11.18 -4.52
C ARG A 698 8.14 12.02 -5.36
N GLU A 699 8.66 12.94 -6.20
CA GLU A 699 7.87 13.93 -6.94
C GLU A 699 6.72 13.31 -7.76
N ASP A 700 6.96 12.13 -8.34
CA ASP A 700 6.00 11.37 -9.16
C ASP A 700 5.12 10.41 -8.36
N LEU A 701 5.33 10.33 -7.05
CA LEU A 701 4.60 9.44 -6.14
C LEU A 701 3.69 10.23 -5.20
N GLY A 702 2.79 9.53 -4.55
CA GLY A 702 2.12 10.06 -3.37
C GLY A 702 3.07 10.11 -2.18
N SER A 703 2.53 10.33 -1.01
CA SER A 703 3.30 10.39 0.23
C SER A 703 2.76 9.43 1.27
N PHE A 704 3.66 9.00 2.13
CA PHE A 704 3.36 8.16 3.27
C PHE A 704 4.23 8.55 4.46
N TYR A 705 3.67 8.50 5.69
CA TYR A 705 4.42 8.72 6.90
C TYR A 705 4.77 7.38 7.51
N TYR A 706 6.06 7.01 7.48
CA TYR A 706 6.58 5.82 8.13
C TYR A 706 6.96 6.14 9.56
N PHE A 707 6.41 5.40 10.52
CA PHE A 707 6.66 5.60 11.94
C PHE A 707 7.58 4.53 12.49
N GLU A 708 8.54 4.94 13.29
CA GLU A 708 9.49 4.05 13.96
C GLU A 708 9.54 4.35 15.45
N PRO A 709 9.55 3.32 16.31
CA PRO A 709 9.80 3.55 17.74
C PRO A 709 11.22 4.10 17.94
N ALA A 710 11.37 5.05 18.87
CA ALA A 710 12.67 5.60 19.28
C ALA A 710 13.48 4.54 20.07
N VAL A 711 13.85 3.46 19.40
CA VAL A 711 14.54 2.31 19.97
C VAL A 711 15.86 2.09 19.24
N GLN A 712 16.93 1.83 20.01
CA GLN A 712 18.20 1.36 19.47
C GLN A 712 18.40 -0.10 19.86
N HIS A 713 18.75 -0.91 18.88
CA HIS A 713 19.20 -2.29 19.06
C HIS A 713 20.73 -2.32 19.05
N ILE A 714 21.34 -2.73 20.15
CA ILE A 714 22.79 -2.89 20.26
C ILE A 714 23.10 -4.37 20.30
N SER A 715 23.77 -4.88 19.26
CA SER A 715 24.30 -6.26 19.23
C SER A 715 25.74 -6.27 19.72
N ILE A 716 25.96 -6.88 20.89
CA ILE A 716 27.30 -7.07 21.47
C ILE A 716 27.86 -8.38 20.92
N VAL A 717 28.98 -8.30 20.19
CA VAL A 717 29.56 -9.43 19.46
C VAL A 717 31.02 -9.71 19.89
N ASP A 718 31.38 -11.00 19.98
CA ASP A 718 32.80 -11.40 20.18
C ASP A 718 33.45 -11.50 18.78
N VAL A 719 34.13 -10.44 18.38
CA VAL A 719 34.79 -10.33 17.08
C VAL A 719 36.22 -9.80 17.25
N LYS A 720 37.15 -10.40 16.48
CA LYS A 720 38.55 -9.95 16.39
C LYS A 720 38.75 -9.27 15.04
N VAL A 721 39.14 -8.02 15.07
CA VAL A 721 39.36 -7.21 13.88
C VAL A 721 40.83 -6.92 13.66
N PRO A 722 41.40 -7.12 12.45
CA PRO A 722 42.75 -6.70 12.13
C PRO A 722 42.90 -5.18 12.26
N LYS A 723 43.86 -4.74 13.12
CA LYS A 723 44.00 -3.29 13.40
C LYS A 723 44.62 -2.49 12.25
N ASP A 724 45.47 -3.15 11.45
CA ASP A 724 46.24 -2.48 10.41
C ASP A 724 45.67 -2.64 9.01
N LEU A 725 44.51 -3.30 8.88
CA LEU A 725 43.84 -3.51 7.60
C LEU A 725 43.02 -2.26 7.21
N LYS A 726 43.44 -1.59 6.14
CA LYS A 726 42.61 -0.56 5.47
C LYS A 726 41.70 -1.23 4.47
N VAL A 727 40.41 -0.93 4.56
CA VAL A 727 39.37 -1.44 3.65
C VAL A 727 38.82 -0.29 2.81
N GLY A 728 38.92 -0.41 1.51
CA GLY A 728 38.17 0.45 0.56
C GLY A 728 36.79 -0.16 0.32
N TYR A 729 35.71 0.62 0.46
CA TYR A 729 34.34 0.16 0.19
C TYR A 729 33.73 0.99 -0.93
N VAL A 730 33.33 0.33 -2.00
CA VAL A 730 32.58 0.96 -3.10
C VAL A 730 31.12 0.59 -2.93
N MET A 731 30.27 1.59 -2.70
CA MET A 731 28.83 1.39 -2.54
C MET A 731 28.20 0.84 -3.83
N GLY A 732 27.22 -0.06 -3.65
CA GLY A 732 26.37 -0.54 -4.71
C GLY A 732 24.93 -0.03 -4.55
N ALA A 733 23.96 -0.90 -4.70
CA ALA A 733 22.61 -0.67 -4.18
C ALA A 733 22.72 -0.49 -2.66
N GLY A 734 21.94 0.41 -2.07
CA GLY A 734 22.09 0.80 -0.67
C GLY A 734 22.29 -0.35 0.31
N ASP A 735 23.28 -0.25 1.17
CA ASP A 735 23.58 -1.18 2.27
C ASP A 735 24.26 -0.46 3.44
N ASP A 736 24.23 -1.06 4.63
CA ASP A 736 24.84 -0.55 5.85
C ASP A 736 26.17 -1.23 6.22
N ILE A 737 26.69 -2.10 5.38
CA ILE A 737 27.86 -2.95 5.66
C ILE A 737 29.08 -2.11 5.97
N ALA A 738 29.35 -1.05 5.22
CA ALA A 738 30.47 -0.15 5.49
C ALA A 738 30.37 0.49 6.90
N SER A 739 29.15 0.82 7.34
CA SER A 739 28.88 1.36 8.67
C SER A 739 29.13 0.31 9.76
N VAL A 740 28.59 -0.90 9.57
CA VAL A 740 28.78 -2.03 10.50
C VAL A 740 30.24 -2.39 10.64
N LEU A 741 31.01 -2.44 9.54
CA LEU A 741 32.44 -2.71 9.57
C LEU A 741 33.22 -1.65 10.40
N ARG A 742 32.84 -0.37 10.28
CA ARG A 742 33.41 0.70 11.13
C ARG A 742 33.02 0.54 12.60
N GLN A 743 31.78 0.17 12.89
CA GLN A 743 31.31 -0.06 14.27
C GLN A 743 32.07 -1.18 14.98
N VAL A 744 32.42 -2.23 14.27
CA VAL A 744 33.27 -3.29 14.83
C VAL A 744 34.75 -2.93 14.91
N GLY A 745 35.13 -1.74 14.47
CA GLY A 745 36.50 -1.19 14.61
C GLY A 745 37.40 -1.37 13.38
N MET A 746 36.88 -1.72 12.22
CA MET A 746 37.66 -1.75 10.98
C MET A 746 37.90 -0.34 10.41
N ASN A 747 39.08 -0.14 9.82
CA ASN A 747 39.40 1.11 9.12
C ASN A 747 38.84 1.07 7.69
N VAL A 748 37.60 1.58 7.53
CA VAL A 748 36.89 1.56 6.26
C VAL A 748 36.80 2.95 5.66
N THR A 749 37.23 3.10 4.41
CA THR A 749 37.09 4.31 3.58
C THR A 749 36.06 4.04 2.48
N LEU A 750 35.06 4.92 2.35
CA LEU A 750 34.18 4.90 1.18
C LEU A 750 34.94 5.43 -0.03
N VAL A 751 34.99 4.65 -1.09
CA VAL A 751 35.63 5.00 -2.37
C VAL A 751 34.49 5.24 -3.37
N PRO A 752 34.22 6.50 -3.76
CA PRO A 752 33.23 6.77 -4.78
C PRO A 752 33.64 6.13 -6.12
N ALA A 753 32.67 5.51 -6.82
CA ALA A 753 32.95 4.81 -8.07
C ALA A 753 33.53 5.74 -9.16
N ASP A 754 33.10 6.99 -9.22
CA ASP A 754 33.61 8.03 -10.12
C ASP A 754 35.07 8.43 -9.82
N LYS A 755 35.54 8.22 -8.58
CA LYS A 755 36.94 8.47 -8.17
C LYS A 755 37.85 7.27 -8.38
N LEU A 756 37.31 6.10 -8.67
CA LEU A 756 38.08 4.87 -8.77
C LEU A 756 39.24 5.00 -9.80
N ALA A 757 39.02 5.73 -10.89
CA ALA A 757 40.07 5.95 -11.89
C ALA A 757 41.32 6.63 -11.33
N THR A 758 41.18 7.54 -10.37
CA THR A 758 42.26 8.37 -9.80
C THR A 758 42.71 7.89 -8.43
N GLU A 759 41.94 7.05 -7.74
CA GLU A 759 42.22 6.56 -6.39
C GLU A 759 43.49 5.71 -6.36
N ASN A 760 44.32 5.86 -5.31
CA ASN A 760 45.47 5.01 -5.09
C ASN A 760 45.06 3.71 -4.37
N LEU A 761 44.70 2.67 -5.13
CA LEU A 761 44.25 1.42 -4.54
C LEU A 761 45.32 0.67 -3.72
N ALA A 762 46.61 0.94 -3.94
CA ALA A 762 47.68 0.31 -3.19
C ALA A 762 47.68 0.66 -1.68
N GLU A 763 46.88 1.67 -1.26
CA GLU A 763 46.73 1.99 0.15
C GLU A 763 45.84 1.02 0.89
N TYR A 764 45.01 0.24 0.19
CA TYR A 764 44.08 -0.71 0.76
C TYR A 764 44.65 -2.13 0.76
N GLY A 765 44.42 -2.89 1.82
CA GLY A 765 44.67 -4.33 1.82
C GLY A 765 43.49 -5.11 1.24
N THR A 766 42.28 -4.57 1.38
CA THR A 766 41.03 -5.16 0.86
C THR A 766 40.17 -4.07 0.23
N ILE A 767 39.57 -4.38 -0.92
CA ILE A 767 38.48 -3.59 -1.50
C ILE A 767 37.23 -4.44 -1.48
N VAL A 768 36.10 -3.86 -1.03
CA VAL A 768 34.78 -4.49 -1.01
C VAL A 768 33.88 -3.72 -1.95
N LEU A 769 33.28 -4.44 -2.89
CA LEU A 769 32.21 -3.90 -3.75
C LEU A 769 30.89 -4.27 -3.10
N GLY A 770 30.06 -3.27 -2.84
CA GLY A 770 28.73 -3.42 -2.25
C GLY A 770 27.78 -4.25 -3.10
N VAL A 771 26.62 -4.55 -2.56
CA VAL A 771 25.60 -5.35 -3.25
C VAL A 771 25.23 -4.70 -4.58
N ARG A 772 25.28 -5.46 -5.68
CA ARG A 772 24.95 -5.00 -7.04
C ARG A 772 25.78 -3.78 -7.51
N ALA A 773 26.98 -3.62 -7.02
CA ALA A 773 27.81 -2.47 -7.37
C ALA A 773 28.03 -2.34 -8.89
N TYR A 774 28.26 -3.43 -9.62
CA TYR A 774 28.39 -3.41 -11.08
C TYR A 774 27.10 -3.06 -11.80
N ASP A 775 25.93 -3.38 -11.23
CA ASP A 775 24.63 -3.03 -11.83
C ASP A 775 24.30 -1.54 -11.66
N THR A 776 24.77 -0.92 -10.58
CA THR A 776 24.40 0.45 -10.20
C THR A 776 25.47 1.50 -10.51
N GLN A 777 26.74 1.10 -10.69
CA GLN A 777 27.89 2.00 -10.88
C GLN A 777 28.57 1.74 -12.24
N LYS A 778 28.18 2.47 -13.26
CA LYS A 778 28.76 2.34 -14.62
C LYS A 778 30.25 2.61 -14.64
N GLU A 779 30.72 3.52 -13.79
CA GLU A 779 32.12 3.88 -13.62
C GLU A 779 32.95 2.72 -13.08
N LEU A 780 32.33 1.84 -12.29
CA LEU A 780 32.98 0.65 -11.78
C LEU A 780 33.32 -0.32 -12.93
N VAL A 781 32.38 -0.56 -13.85
CA VAL A 781 32.59 -1.39 -15.03
C VAL A 781 33.74 -0.81 -15.88
N ALA A 782 33.70 0.50 -16.15
CA ALA A 782 34.71 1.19 -16.96
C ALA A 782 36.12 1.13 -16.36
N ASN A 783 36.23 1.04 -15.02
CA ASN A 783 37.52 1.00 -14.31
C ASN A 783 37.88 -0.38 -13.76
N ASN A 784 37.21 -1.45 -14.19
CA ASN A 784 37.36 -2.79 -13.63
C ASN A 784 38.80 -3.30 -13.74
N GLN A 785 39.51 -3.00 -14.82
CA GLN A 785 40.89 -3.43 -14.99
C GLN A 785 41.79 -2.98 -13.84
N LYS A 786 41.56 -1.80 -13.27
CA LYS A 786 42.30 -1.30 -12.12
C LYS A 786 42.08 -2.13 -10.86
N LEU A 787 40.87 -2.67 -10.67
CA LEU A 787 40.56 -3.61 -9.60
C LEU A 787 41.27 -4.97 -9.82
N LEU A 788 41.29 -5.46 -11.05
CA LEU A 788 42.01 -6.67 -11.40
C LEU A 788 43.53 -6.51 -11.22
N ASP A 789 44.07 -5.36 -11.58
CA ASP A 789 45.48 -5.02 -11.34
C ASP A 789 45.81 -4.97 -9.83
N PHE A 790 44.88 -4.40 -9.03
CA PHE A 790 45.01 -4.41 -7.55
C PHE A 790 45.08 -5.85 -7.00
N VAL A 791 44.24 -6.75 -7.46
CA VAL A 791 44.27 -8.17 -7.08
C VAL A 791 45.59 -8.82 -7.55
N SER A 792 45.98 -8.59 -8.79
CA SER A 792 47.23 -9.10 -9.35
C SER A 792 48.46 -8.68 -8.56
N ASN A 793 48.42 -7.49 -7.94
CA ASN A 793 49.47 -6.95 -7.08
C ASN A 793 49.34 -7.39 -5.61
N GLY A 794 48.51 -8.39 -5.29
CA GLY A 794 48.36 -9.00 -3.99
C GLY A 794 47.25 -8.43 -3.09
N GLY A 795 46.44 -7.52 -3.57
CA GLY A 795 45.24 -7.02 -2.89
C GLY A 795 44.11 -8.05 -2.85
N THR A 796 43.20 -7.91 -1.89
CA THR A 796 41.98 -8.76 -1.80
C THR A 796 40.80 -7.97 -2.29
N LEU A 797 40.07 -8.50 -3.29
CA LEU A 797 38.80 -7.96 -3.76
C LEU A 797 37.65 -8.87 -3.33
N ILE A 798 36.67 -8.29 -2.62
CA ILE A 798 35.42 -8.96 -2.24
C ILE A 798 34.31 -8.34 -3.06
N VAL A 799 33.64 -9.17 -3.87
CA VAL A 799 32.50 -8.73 -4.67
C VAL A 799 31.25 -9.35 -4.07
N GLN A 800 30.34 -8.51 -3.63
CA GLN A 800 29.05 -8.98 -3.12
C GLN A 800 28.11 -9.34 -4.29
N ASN A 801 26.90 -9.83 -3.99
CA ASN A 801 25.96 -10.33 -4.98
C ASN A 801 25.67 -9.31 -6.10
N ASN A 802 25.68 -9.81 -7.34
CA ASN A 802 25.23 -9.09 -8.54
C ASN A 802 24.26 -9.99 -9.31
N ASN A 803 23.18 -9.41 -9.87
CA ASN A 803 22.13 -10.20 -10.49
C ASN A 803 22.40 -10.60 -11.94
N SER A 804 23.27 -9.85 -12.62
CA SER A 804 23.48 -10.02 -14.05
C SER A 804 24.71 -10.90 -14.34
N ILE A 805 24.56 -12.22 -14.14
CA ILE A 805 25.63 -13.19 -14.45
C ILE A 805 26.05 -13.15 -15.93
N SER A 806 25.08 -12.92 -16.85
CA SER A 806 25.37 -12.82 -18.29
C SER A 806 26.27 -11.61 -18.60
N ASP A 807 26.00 -10.46 -18.01
CA ASP A 807 26.77 -9.24 -18.23
C ASP A 807 28.12 -9.35 -17.52
N PHE A 808 28.15 -9.98 -16.35
CA PHE A 808 29.38 -10.25 -15.62
C PHE A 808 30.37 -11.06 -16.44
N ASN A 809 29.90 -12.09 -17.13
CA ASN A 809 30.73 -12.95 -17.97
C ASN A 809 31.03 -12.33 -19.33
N SER A 810 30.08 -11.65 -19.98
CA SER A 810 30.24 -11.06 -21.30
C SER A 810 31.19 -9.85 -21.29
N GLU A 811 31.22 -9.10 -20.20
CA GLU A 811 32.11 -7.93 -20.01
C GLU A 811 33.47 -8.27 -19.37
N HIS A 812 33.71 -9.55 -19.08
CA HIS A 812 34.95 -10.01 -18.46
C HIS A 812 35.30 -9.29 -17.15
N LEU A 813 34.32 -9.06 -16.29
CA LEU A 813 34.48 -8.31 -15.03
C LEU A 813 35.28 -9.10 -13.97
N THR A 814 35.42 -10.41 -14.15
CA THR A 814 36.26 -11.26 -13.31
C THR A 814 37.39 -11.90 -14.12
N PRO A 815 38.54 -12.28 -13.47
CA PRO A 815 39.60 -12.97 -14.15
C PRO A 815 39.25 -14.45 -14.46
N TYR A 816 38.12 -14.93 -13.98
CA TYR A 816 37.62 -16.29 -14.16
C TYR A 816 36.27 -16.26 -14.88
N PRO A 817 36.02 -17.25 -15.77
CA PRO A 817 34.73 -17.35 -16.45
C PRO A 817 33.58 -17.70 -15.50
#